data_5c1254eab8aed11879fd719110ec299a
#
_entry.id   5c1254eab8aed11879fd719110ec299a
#
_cell.length_a   1.000
_cell.length_b   1.000
_cell.length_c   1.000
_cell.angle_alpha   90.00
_cell.angle_beta   90.00
_cell.angle_gamma   90.00
#
_symmetry.space_group_name_H-M   'P 1'
#
loop_
_entity.id
_entity.type
_entity.pdbx_description
1 polymer ?
#
loop_
_entity_poly.entity_id
_entity_poly.type
_entity_poly.pdbx_seq_one_letter_code
_entity_poly.pdbx_strand_id
1 'polypeptide(L)'
;ELIDIENSIKSSYLDYSMSVIIGRALPDARDGLKPVHRRILYAMNDLGVGSRSAYKKSARIVGDVIGKYHPHGDTAVYDALVRMAQDFSMRYPSIDGQGNFGSIDGDGAAAMRYTEARMTILAEELLRDIDKDTVDFVPNYDDSMSEPDVLPARVPNLLLNGSSGIAVGMATNIPPHSLNELVDGLLYLLDHKDASLEDLMQFIKGPDFPTGGIIYGKKGIIEAYRTGRGRVKIRAKTHIEKKSNKDIIVIDELPYQTNKARLIEQIAELVKEKQIEGISEVRDESDREGIRVVIELKREAMSEIVLNNLFKSTTMESTFGVIMLAIHNKEPKIFSLIELLNLFLNHRKTVIIRRTIFELQKARARAHILEGLKIALDNIDEVIALIKNSPDNTTARDSLVAKFGLTELQANAILDMKLGRLTGLEREKIENELAELMKEIARLDEILKSETLLENLIRDELKEIKSKFDVPRITQIEDDYDDIDIEDLIPNENMVVTITHRGYIKRVPSKQYEKQKRGGKGKLAVTTYDDDFIESFFTANTHDTLMFVTDRGQLYWLKVYKIPEGSRTAKGKAVVNLINLQADEKIMAIIPTTDFDENKSLCFFTKNGIVKRTNLSEYQNIRSVGVKAINLDENDELVTAIIVQRDENEETGLLDDDSLNDENTNSDENLIESIKGKMLFAVTKKGMCIKFPLAKVREIGRVSRGVTAIKFKEKNDELVGAVVIENDEQEILSISAKGIGKRTNAGEYRLQSRGGKGVICMKLTDKTKELISVVIVDESMDLMALTSSGKMIRVDMQSIRKAGRNTSGVIVVNVENDEVVSIAKCPKEELEDEISDENLDLNL
;
A
#
# COMPACT_ATOMS: atom_id res chain seq x y z
N GLU A 1 -25.31 -55.15 -7.15
CA GLU A 1 -25.79 -53.81 -6.80
C GLU A 1 -25.29 -52.80 -7.82
N LEU A 2 -26.24 -52.13 -8.49
CA LEU A 2 -25.90 -50.97 -9.33
C LEU A 2 -25.58 -49.82 -8.43
N ILE A 3 -24.27 -49.47 -8.34
CA ILE A 3 -23.80 -48.27 -7.61
C ILE A 3 -24.04 -47.07 -8.52
N ASP A 4 -24.87 -46.15 -8.07
CA ASP A 4 -25.03 -44.83 -8.70
C ASP A 4 -23.73 -44.05 -8.56
N ILE A 5 -22.96 -43.95 -9.63
CA ILE A 5 -21.65 -43.30 -9.69
C ILE A 5 -21.75 -41.84 -9.25
N GLU A 6 -22.82 -41.12 -9.61
CA GLU A 6 -22.98 -39.71 -9.24
C GLU A 6 -23.13 -39.54 -7.74
N ASN A 7 -23.98 -40.35 -7.08
CA ASN A 7 -24.16 -40.30 -5.64
C ASN A 7 -22.92 -40.77 -4.86
N SER A 8 -22.21 -41.78 -5.40
CA SER A 8 -20.97 -42.26 -4.79
C SER A 8 -19.87 -41.20 -4.87
N ILE A 9 -19.73 -40.53 -6.03
CA ILE A 9 -18.75 -39.43 -6.16
C ILE A 9 -19.12 -38.24 -5.25
N LYS A 10 -20.40 -37.86 -5.20
CA LYS A 10 -20.86 -36.77 -4.30
C LYS A 10 -20.55 -37.06 -2.84
N SER A 11 -20.85 -38.26 -2.36
CA SER A 11 -20.58 -38.68 -0.98
C SER A 11 -19.08 -38.67 -0.69
N SER A 12 -18.27 -39.32 -1.55
CA SER A 12 -16.81 -39.38 -1.35
C SER A 12 -16.15 -38.01 -1.40
N TYR A 13 -16.64 -37.10 -2.27
CA TYR A 13 -16.13 -35.73 -2.33
C TYR A 13 -16.51 -34.91 -1.09
N LEU A 14 -17.72 -35.11 -0.57
CA LEU A 14 -18.15 -34.50 0.69
C LEU A 14 -17.29 -34.97 1.87
N ASP A 15 -17.08 -36.29 1.98
CA ASP A 15 -16.25 -36.88 3.05
C ASP A 15 -14.80 -36.38 2.96
N TYR A 16 -14.23 -36.33 1.75
CA TYR A 16 -12.92 -35.76 1.52
C TYR A 16 -12.86 -34.26 1.89
N SER A 17 -13.85 -33.47 1.45
CA SER A 17 -13.92 -32.05 1.74
C SER A 17 -14.00 -31.79 3.23
N MET A 18 -14.86 -32.52 3.95
CA MET A 18 -14.99 -32.44 5.41
C MET A 18 -13.69 -32.81 6.11
N SER A 19 -13.02 -33.87 5.66
CA SER A 19 -11.72 -34.27 6.21
C SER A 19 -10.64 -33.19 6.00
N VAL A 20 -10.60 -32.54 4.83
CA VAL A 20 -9.65 -31.47 4.55
C VAL A 20 -9.97 -30.21 5.35
N ILE A 21 -11.23 -29.82 5.46
CA ILE A 21 -11.67 -28.62 6.18
C ILE A 21 -11.38 -28.77 7.67
N ILE A 22 -11.91 -29.80 8.31
CA ILE A 22 -11.85 -30.00 9.77
C ILE A 22 -10.53 -30.63 10.19
N GLY A 23 -10.05 -31.62 9.45
CA GLY A 23 -8.91 -32.46 9.86
C GLY A 23 -7.54 -32.03 9.37
N ARG A 24 -7.41 -30.95 8.58
CA ARG A 24 -6.12 -30.59 7.97
C ARG A 24 -5.83 -29.10 7.84
N ALA A 25 -6.71 -28.34 7.13
CA ALA A 25 -6.33 -27.04 6.60
C ALA A 25 -6.62 -25.86 7.54
N LEU A 26 -7.69 -25.95 8.33
CA LEU A 26 -8.15 -24.87 9.17
C LEU A 26 -7.74 -25.05 10.64
N PRO A 27 -7.42 -23.95 11.37
CA PRO A 27 -7.14 -23.97 12.80
C PRO A 27 -8.41 -24.05 13.61
N ASP A 28 -8.35 -24.63 14.81
CA ASP A 28 -9.39 -24.49 15.82
C ASP A 28 -9.33 -23.09 16.44
N ALA A 29 -10.48 -22.45 16.58
CA ALA A 29 -10.55 -21.08 17.06
C ALA A 29 -10.14 -20.93 18.54
N ARG A 30 -10.18 -22.02 19.33
CA ARG A 30 -9.87 -22.05 20.76
C ARG A 30 -8.37 -22.04 21.04
N ASP A 31 -7.58 -22.88 20.33
CA ASP A 31 -6.14 -23.01 20.55
C ASP A 31 -5.28 -22.49 19.37
N GLY A 32 -5.90 -22.11 18.26
CA GLY A 32 -5.23 -21.57 17.08
C GLY A 32 -4.37 -22.56 16.30
N LEU A 33 -4.53 -23.85 16.55
CA LEU A 33 -3.68 -24.88 15.97
C LEU A 33 -4.45 -25.71 14.94
N LYS A 34 -3.74 -26.06 13.87
CA LYS A 34 -4.17 -27.15 12.99
C LYS A 34 -3.88 -28.50 13.65
N PRO A 35 -4.56 -29.58 13.25
CA PRO A 35 -4.34 -30.89 13.84
C PRO A 35 -2.86 -31.33 13.85
N VAL A 36 -2.12 -31.10 12.77
CA VAL A 36 -0.68 -31.46 12.70
C VAL A 36 0.16 -30.73 13.75
N HIS A 37 -0.08 -29.42 13.95
CA HIS A 37 0.64 -28.62 14.95
C HIS A 37 0.33 -29.09 16.37
N ARG A 38 -0.95 -29.35 16.66
CA ARG A 38 -1.40 -29.85 17.97
C ARG A 38 -0.77 -31.20 18.28
N ARG A 39 -0.74 -32.10 17.32
CA ARG A 39 -0.12 -33.43 17.44
C ARG A 39 1.38 -33.36 17.65
N ILE A 40 2.08 -32.44 16.98
CA ILE A 40 3.51 -32.22 17.20
C ILE A 40 3.78 -31.80 18.64
N LEU A 41 3.07 -30.76 19.14
CA LEU A 41 3.25 -30.28 20.51
C LEU A 41 2.89 -31.34 21.56
N TYR A 42 1.80 -32.08 21.34
CA TYR A 42 1.38 -33.13 22.23
C TYR A 42 2.37 -34.29 22.27
N ALA A 43 2.86 -34.75 21.12
CA ALA A 43 3.90 -35.78 21.05
C ALA A 43 5.21 -35.35 21.73
N MET A 44 5.61 -34.09 21.57
CA MET A 44 6.79 -33.56 22.26
C MET A 44 6.60 -33.50 23.77
N ASN A 45 5.40 -33.19 24.24
CA ASN A 45 5.04 -33.25 25.68
C ASN A 45 5.11 -34.68 26.21
N ASP A 46 4.55 -35.63 25.46
CA ASP A 46 4.59 -37.05 25.82
C ASP A 46 6.03 -37.62 25.84
N LEU A 47 6.88 -37.15 24.97
CA LEU A 47 8.32 -37.46 24.93
C LEU A 47 9.16 -36.74 26.00
N GLY A 48 8.58 -35.83 26.78
CA GLY A 48 9.25 -35.00 27.78
C GLY A 48 10.27 -34.03 27.17
N VAL A 49 10.00 -33.51 25.96
CA VAL A 49 10.86 -32.58 25.23
C VAL A 49 10.44 -31.14 25.49
N GLY A 50 10.51 -30.72 26.74
CA GLY A 50 10.17 -29.36 27.19
C GLY A 50 11.30 -28.33 26.94
N SER A 51 11.02 -27.08 27.26
CA SER A 51 11.91 -25.94 27.01
C SER A 51 13.27 -26.02 27.73
N ARG A 52 13.32 -26.71 28.84
CA ARG A 52 14.56 -26.91 29.63
C ARG A 52 15.22 -28.25 29.39
N SER A 53 14.64 -29.13 28.57
CA SER A 53 15.20 -30.43 28.23
C SER A 53 16.34 -30.31 27.20
N ALA A 54 17.13 -31.35 27.03
CA ALA A 54 18.07 -31.47 25.92
C ALA A 54 17.29 -31.53 24.59
N TYR A 55 17.88 -30.95 23.54
CA TYR A 55 17.35 -31.08 22.18
C TYR A 55 17.25 -32.57 21.77
N LYS A 56 16.23 -32.87 20.98
CA LYS A 56 16.06 -34.19 20.34
C LYS A 56 16.11 -34.03 18.83
N LYS A 57 16.65 -35.07 18.17
CA LYS A 57 16.61 -35.11 16.68
C LYS A 57 15.18 -34.91 16.17
N SER A 58 15.02 -34.03 15.21
CA SER A 58 13.74 -33.80 14.57
C SER A 58 13.10 -35.06 14.01
N ALA A 59 13.93 -35.94 13.44
CA ALA A 59 13.50 -37.27 12.96
C ALA A 59 12.85 -38.14 14.05
N ARG A 60 13.28 -38.00 15.32
CA ARG A 60 12.68 -38.75 16.45
C ARG A 60 11.31 -38.22 16.77
N ILE A 61 11.16 -36.88 16.78
CA ILE A 61 9.87 -36.22 17.04
C ILE A 61 8.88 -36.55 15.94
N VAL A 62 9.30 -36.41 14.67
CA VAL A 62 8.48 -36.69 13.49
C VAL A 62 8.02 -38.17 13.49
N GLY A 63 8.95 -39.08 13.78
CA GLY A 63 8.61 -40.50 13.86
C GLY A 63 7.57 -40.84 14.94
N ASP A 64 7.69 -40.21 16.11
CA ASP A 64 6.69 -40.39 17.19
C ASP A 64 5.30 -39.82 16.84
N VAL A 65 5.26 -38.64 16.19
CA VAL A 65 4.01 -38.03 15.71
C VAL A 65 3.30 -38.92 14.70
N ILE A 66 4.04 -39.43 13.70
CA ILE A 66 3.47 -40.28 12.65
C ILE A 66 3.00 -41.62 13.24
N GLY A 67 3.83 -42.22 14.07
CA GLY A 67 3.54 -43.54 14.65
C GLY A 67 2.34 -43.56 15.59
N LYS A 68 2.08 -42.44 16.28
CA LYS A 68 1.04 -42.39 17.30
C LYS A 68 -0.22 -41.64 16.92
N TYR A 69 -0.07 -40.52 16.15
CA TYR A 69 -1.17 -39.56 16.04
C TYR A 69 -1.50 -39.13 14.61
N HIS A 70 -0.53 -39.07 13.68
CA HIS A 70 -0.70 -38.43 12.37
C HIS A 70 -0.32 -39.33 11.22
N PRO A 71 -1.26 -40.15 10.67
CA PRO A 71 -0.98 -41.18 9.65
C PRO A 71 -0.78 -40.56 8.25
N HIS A 72 0.15 -39.65 8.11
CA HIS A 72 0.48 -38.96 6.85
C HIS A 72 2.01 -38.95 6.63
N GLY A 73 2.47 -38.45 5.48
CA GLY A 73 3.90 -38.42 5.15
C GLY A 73 4.75 -37.63 6.13
N ASP A 74 5.95 -38.10 6.38
CA ASP A 74 6.97 -37.53 7.27
C ASP A 74 7.37 -36.11 6.89
N THR A 75 7.47 -35.84 5.60
CA THR A 75 7.79 -34.53 5.06
C THR A 75 6.78 -33.45 5.51
N ALA A 76 5.48 -33.76 5.47
CA ALA A 76 4.45 -32.81 5.88
C ALA A 76 4.54 -32.47 7.38
N VAL A 77 4.83 -33.46 8.22
CA VAL A 77 5.02 -33.24 9.67
C VAL A 77 6.30 -32.46 9.94
N TYR A 78 7.39 -32.79 9.22
CA TYR A 78 8.66 -32.08 9.37
C TYR A 78 8.57 -30.63 8.92
N ASP A 79 7.93 -30.36 7.77
CA ASP A 79 7.73 -28.99 7.27
C ASP A 79 6.88 -28.15 8.24
N ALA A 80 5.87 -28.75 8.88
CA ALA A 80 5.10 -28.09 9.92
C ALA A 80 5.97 -27.77 11.14
N LEU A 81 6.78 -28.69 11.61
CA LEU A 81 7.72 -28.52 12.72
C LEU A 81 8.75 -27.42 12.39
N VAL A 82 9.31 -27.42 11.19
CA VAL A 82 10.25 -26.41 10.71
C VAL A 82 9.62 -25.02 10.75
N ARG A 83 8.40 -24.89 10.23
CA ARG A 83 7.69 -23.60 10.21
C ARG A 83 7.42 -23.06 11.62
N MET A 84 7.13 -23.95 12.58
CA MET A 84 6.91 -23.57 13.98
C MET A 84 8.21 -23.10 14.68
N ALA A 85 9.38 -23.35 14.12
CA ALA A 85 10.69 -22.92 14.62
C ALA A 85 11.22 -21.65 13.92
N GLN A 86 10.63 -21.22 12.79
CA GLN A 86 11.13 -20.08 12.02
C GLN A 86 10.65 -18.75 12.62
N ASP A 87 11.58 -17.90 13.01
CA ASP A 87 11.33 -16.58 13.58
C ASP A 87 10.77 -15.56 12.57
N PHE A 88 11.05 -15.77 11.27
CA PHE A 88 10.49 -14.98 10.17
C PHE A 88 9.09 -15.46 9.71
N SER A 89 8.65 -16.65 10.16
CA SER A 89 7.33 -17.21 9.86
C SER A 89 6.35 -17.06 11.02
N MET A 90 6.84 -17.17 12.25
CA MET A 90 6.05 -17.15 13.49
C MET A 90 6.44 -15.93 14.32
N ARG A 91 5.46 -15.13 14.73
CA ARG A 91 5.72 -13.98 15.62
C ARG A 91 6.24 -14.42 16.99
N TYR A 92 5.77 -15.56 17.45
CA TYR A 92 6.19 -16.22 18.68
C TYR A 92 6.38 -17.71 18.39
N PRO A 93 7.60 -18.16 18.04
CA PRO A 93 7.88 -19.55 17.72
C PRO A 93 7.51 -20.50 18.84
N SER A 94 6.90 -21.64 18.50
CA SER A 94 6.54 -22.68 19.45
C SER A 94 7.63 -23.74 19.58
N ILE A 95 8.54 -23.81 18.66
CA ILE A 95 9.68 -24.74 18.60
C ILE A 95 10.98 -23.96 18.69
N ASP A 96 11.88 -24.43 19.54
CA ASP A 96 13.26 -23.98 19.62
C ASP A 96 14.12 -24.98 18.83
N GLY A 97 14.61 -24.53 17.65
CA GLY A 97 15.35 -25.35 16.71
C GLY A 97 16.86 -25.15 16.80
N GLN A 98 17.63 -26.26 16.68
CA GLN A 98 19.07 -26.23 16.57
C GLN A 98 19.49 -26.83 15.22
N GLY A 99 20.24 -26.06 14.44
CA GLY A 99 20.64 -26.42 13.09
C GLY A 99 20.04 -25.46 12.03
N ASN A 100 20.01 -25.88 10.79
CA ASN A 100 19.45 -25.10 9.69
C ASN A 100 17.96 -25.41 9.52
N PHE A 101 17.12 -24.44 9.89
CA PHE A 101 15.67 -24.46 9.73
C PHE A 101 15.16 -23.60 8.57
N GLY A 102 16.03 -23.32 7.58
CA GLY A 102 15.71 -22.43 6.46
C GLY A 102 16.03 -20.97 6.73
N SER A 103 15.83 -20.12 5.71
CA SER A 103 16.09 -18.69 5.78
C SER A 103 15.00 -17.88 5.09
N ILE A 104 15.00 -16.58 5.31
CA ILE A 104 14.12 -15.61 4.62
C ILE A 104 14.43 -15.51 3.11
N ASP A 105 15.59 -16.01 2.68
CA ASP A 105 16.00 -16.13 1.28
C ASP A 105 15.31 -17.29 0.55
N GLY A 106 14.53 -18.10 1.28
CA GLY A 106 13.83 -19.25 0.73
C GLY A 106 14.63 -20.53 0.72
N ASP A 107 15.80 -20.55 1.40
CA ASP A 107 16.54 -21.79 1.60
C ASP A 107 15.70 -22.78 2.41
N GLY A 108 15.70 -24.02 1.98
CA GLY A 108 15.04 -25.11 2.70
C GLY A 108 15.76 -25.50 3.99
N ALA A 109 15.02 -26.06 4.93
CA ALA A 109 15.63 -26.66 6.12
C ALA A 109 16.52 -27.87 5.76
N ALA A 110 17.54 -28.11 6.56
CA ALA A 110 18.33 -29.33 6.46
C ALA A 110 17.47 -30.58 6.74
N ALA A 111 17.85 -31.74 6.23
CA ALA A 111 17.10 -32.97 6.47
C ALA A 111 16.94 -33.24 7.97
N MET A 112 15.78 -33.80 8.39
CA MET A 112 15.37 -33.97 9.80
C MET A 112 16.35 -34.78 10.65
N ARG A 113 17.25 -35.55 10.02
CA ARG A 113 18.34 -36.29 10.72
C ARG A 113 19.46 -35.37 11.21
N TYR A 114 19.59 -34.15 10.66
CA TYR A 114 20.63 -33.19 11.06
C TYR A 114 20.10 -32.11 12.03
N THR A 115 18.84 -31.80 11.99
CA THR A 115 18.23 -30.79 12.86
C THR A 115 17.78 -31.38 14.18
N GLU A 116 17.73 -30.54 15.20
CA GLU A 116 17.28 -30.88 16.53
C GLU A 116 16.26 -29.84 17.01
N ALA A 117 15.32 -30.28 17.84
CA ALA A 117 14.24 -29.39 18.31
C ALA A 117 13.85 -29.70 19.75
N ARG A 118 13.29 -28.71 20.41
CA ARG A 118 12.58 -28.79 21.68
C ARG A 118 11.45 -27.75 21.72
N MET A 119 10.53 -27.85 22.64
CA MET A 119 9.50 -26.84 22.82
C MET A 119 10.07 -25.54 23.38
N THR A 120 9.45 -24.42 23.01
CA THR A 120 9.66 -23.13 23.67
C THR A 120 8.82 -23.04 24.95
N ILE A 121 9.11 -22.05 25.79
CA ILE A 121 8.30 -21.77 26.98
C ILE A 121 6.84 -21.43 26.59
N LEU A 122 6.63 -20.80 25.44
CA LEU A 122 5.28 -20.49 24.92
C LEU A 122 4.48 -21.77 24.61
N ALA A 123 5.13 -22.76 24.00
CA ALA A 123 4.50 -24.06 23.72
C ALA A 123 4.07 -24.78 24.99
N GLU A 124 4.88 -24.69 26.07
CA GLU A 124 4.51 -25.24 27.38
C GLU A 124 3.26 -24.54 27.96
N GLU A 125 3.09 -23.23 27.74
CA GLU A 125 1.88 -22.52 28.15
C GLU A 125 0.63 -22.91 27.35
N LEU A 126 0.79 -23.40 26.11
CA LEU A 126 -0.33 -23.99 25.34
C LEU A 126 -0.79 -25.34 25.93
N LEU A 127 0.14 -26.10 26.47
CA LEU A 127 -0.08 -27.46 27.00
C LEU A 127 -0.36 -27.49 28.53
N ARG A 128 -0.18 -26.34 29.18
CA ARG A 128 -0.25 -26.27 30.65
C ARG A 128 -1.59 -26.79 31.20
N ASP A 129 -1.51 -27.63 32.22
CA ASP A 129 -2.65 -28.29 32.86
C ASP A 129 -3.40 -29.31 31.96
N ILE A 130 -2.78 -29.83 30.88
CA ILE A 130 -3.40 -30.86 30.02
C ILE A 130 -3.67 -32.16 30.73
N ASP A 131 -2.90 -32.46 31.78
CA ASP A 131 -3.01 -33.64 32.64
C ASP A 131 -4.10 -33.53 33.70
N LYS A 132 -4.81 -32.41 33.77
CA LYS A 132 -5.87 -32.13 34.80
C LYS A 132 -7.29 -32.19 34.23
N ASP A 133 -7.53 -33.00 33.24
CA ASP A 133 -8.84 -33.17 32.59
C ASP A 133 -9.48 -31.85 32.12
N THR A 134 -8.62 -30.93 31.61
CA THR A 134 -9.04 -29.59 31.22
C THR A 134 -9.68 -29.53 29.85
N VAL A 135 -9.38 -30.49 28.97
CA VAL A 135 -9.86 -30.62 27.60
C VAL A 135 -10.29 -32.06 27.33
N ASP A 136 -11.10 -32.24 26.26
CA ASP A 136 -11.52 -33.56 25.85
C ASP A 136 -10.44 -34.26 25.06
N PHE A 137 -10.37 -35.59 25.23
CA PHE A 137 -9.50 -36.48 24.47
C PHE A 137 -10.36 -37.33 23.54
N VAL A 138 -9.85 -37.52 22.34
CA VAL A 138 -10.47 -38.36 21.30
C VAL A 138 -9.54 -39.51 20.94
N PRO A 139 -10.07 -40.66 20.48
CA PRO A 139 -9.20 -41.71 19.95
C PRO A 139 -8.33 -41.22 18.77
N ASN A 140 -7.11 -41.74 18.68
CA ASN A 140 -6.26 -41.54 17.53
C ASN A 140 -6.79 -42.33 16.32
N TYR A 141 -6.06 -42.32 15.21
CA TYR A 141 -6.47 -42.88 13.92
C TYR A 141 -6.71 -44.43 13.96
N ASP A 142 -6.14 -45.16 14.91
CA ASP A 142 -6.24 -46.63 15.05
C ASP A 142 -6.87 -47.08 16.38
N ASP A 143 -7.46 -46.14 17.13
CA ASP A 143 -8.08 -46.37 18.44
C ASP A 143 -7.13 -46.95 19.52
N SER A 144 -5.81 -46.98 19.25
CA SER A 144 -4.84 -47.52 20.21
C SER A 144 -4.43 -46.54 21.32
N MET A 145 -4.58 -45.26 21.07
CA MET A 145 -4.21 -44.18 21.98
C MET A 145 -5.24 -43.03 21.90
N SER A 146 -5.11 -42.07 22.81
CA SER A 146 -5.96 -40.88 22.80
C SER A 146 -5.11 -39.63 22.56
N GLU A 147 -5.67 -38.68 21.83
CA GLU A 147 -5.09 -37.36 21.59
C GLU A 147 -6.04 -36.24 22.00
N PRO A 148 -5.54 -35.06 22.38
CA PRO A 148 -6.41 -33.95 22.77
C PRO A 148 -7.17 -33.37 21.55
N ASP A 149 -8.49 -33.16 21.69
CA ASP A 149 -9.32 -32.48 20.70
C ASP A 149 -8.85 -31.01 20.51
N VAL A 150 -8.47 -30.37 21.61
CA VAL A 150 -7.94 -29.00 21.66
C VAL A 150 -6.95 -28.89 22.81
N LEU A 151 -6.01 -27.94 22.75
CA LEU A 151 -5.11 -27.66 23.87
C LEU A 151 -5.72 -26.69 24.88
N PRO A 152 -5.32 -26.74 26.17
CA PRO A 152 -5.78 -25.80 27.18
C PRO A 152 -5.51 -24.33 26.86
N ALA A 153 -4.43 -24.02 26.17
CA ALA A 153 -4.03 -22.74 25.59
C ALA A 153 -4.19 -21.53 26.54
N ARG A 154 -3.17 -21.20 27.33
CA ARG A 154 -3.18 -20.03 28.21
C ARG A 154 -2.95 -18.70 27.44
N VAL A 155 -2.59 -18.78 26.15
CA VAL A 155 -2.36 -17.64 25.26
C VAL A 155 -3.32 -17.68 24.08
N PRO A 156 -3.78 -16.54 23.56
CA PRO A 156 -4.69 -16.46 22.40
C PRO A 156 -3.94 -16.75 21.12
N ASN A 157 -3.47 -17.99 20.95
CA ASN A 157 -2.48 -18.37 19.93
C ASN A 157 -2.99 -18.13 18.49
N LEU A 158 -4.30 -18.23 18.23
CA LEU A 158 -4.85 -17.96 16.90
C LEU A 158 -4.54 -16.54 16.42
N LEU A 159 -4.73 -15.55 17.28
CA LEU A 159 -4.40 -14.15 16.99
C LEU A 159 -2.92 -13.86 17.19
N LEU A 160 -2.26 -14.54 18.12
CA LEU A 160 -0.86 -14.32 18.46
C LEU A 160 0.08 -14.66 17.30
N ASN A 161 -0.10 -15.83 16.72
CA ASN A 161 0.75 -16.33 15.61
C ASN A 161 0.05 -16.31 14.25
N GLY A 162 -1.26 -16.08 14.24
CA GLY A 162 -2.05 -16.19 13.03
C GLY A 162 -2.15 -17.63 12.51
N SER A 163 -2.75 -17.78 11.35
CA SER A 163 -2.80 -19.05 10.62
C SER A 163 -3.11 -18.79 9.15
N SER A 164 -2.49 -19.54 8.25
CA SER A 164 -2.82 -19.53 6.83
C SER A 164 -3.08 -20.94 6.34
N GLY A 165 -4.11 -21.13 5.50
CA GLY A 165 -4.46 -22.45 4.97
C GLY A 165 -5.48 -22.38 3.86
N ILE A 166 -5.40 -23.35 2.95
CA ILE A 166 -6.33 -23.50 1.84
C ILE A 166 -7.06 -24.82 2.01
N ALA A 167 -8.37 -24.76 2.16
CA ALA A 167 -9.28 -25.92 2.20
C ALA A 167 -10.11 -26.00 0.92
N VAL A 168 -11.02 -26.95 0.87
CA VAL A 168 -11.93 -27.09 -0.27
C VAL A 168 -13.00 -25.99 -0.18
N GLY A 169 -13.01 -25.11 -1.19
CA GLY A 169 -13.99 -24.02 -1.29
C GLY A 169 -13.80 -22.85 -0.32
N MET A 170 -12.77 -22.88 0.54
CA MET A 170 -12.51 -21.81 1.51
C MET A 170 -11.02 -21.71 1.87
N ALA A 171 -10.60 -20.53 2.34
CA ALA A 171 -9.24 -20.29 2.80
C ALA A 171 -9.25 -19.48 4.09
N THR A 172 -8.24 -19.67 4.92
CA THR A 172 -7.97 -18.84 6.09
C THR A 172 -6.64 -18.11 5.92
N ASN A 173 -6.57 -16.87 6.38
CA ASN A 173 -5.35 -16.09 6.42
C ASN A 173 -5.45 -15.06 7.56
N ILE A 174 -5.14 -15.51 8.76
CA ILE A 174 -5.23 -14.72 9.99
C ILE A 174 -3.86 -14.14 10.29
N PRO A 175 -3.73 -12.82 10.42
CA PRO A 175 -2.44 -12.19 10.71
C PRO A 175 -2.04 -12.38 12.17
N PRO A 176 -0.72 -12.40 12.47
CA PRO A 176 -0.22 -12.40 13.85
C PRO A 176 -0.37 -11.02 14.51
N HIS A 177 -0.32 -11.00 15.86
CA HIS A 177 -0.49 -9.79 16.67
C HIS A 177 0.50 -9.74 17.85
N SER A 178 0.68 -8.53 18.40
CA SER A 178 1.45 -8.35 19.63
C SER A 178 0.74 -8.96 20.83
N LEU A 179 1.46 -9.78 21.62
CA LEU A 179 0.93 -10.38 22.83
C LEU A 179 0.48 -9.32 23.85
N ASN A 180 1.27 -8.27 24.01
CA ASN A 180 0.96 -7.19 24.95
C ASN A 180 -0.37 -6.53 24.60
N GLU A 181 -0.59 -6.22 23.32
CA GLU A 181 -1.82 -5.61 22.84
C GLU A 181 -3.03 -6.53 22.99
N LEU A 182 -2.85 -7.83 22.67
CA LEU A 182 -3.93 -8.82 22.85
C LEU A 182 -4.31 -8.99 24.32
N VAL A 183 -3.33 -9.06 25.23
CA VAL A 183 -3.60 -9.17 26.66
C VAL A 183 -4.29 -7.92 27.19
N ASP A 184 -3.84 -6.72 26.82
CA ASP A 184 -4.48 -5.48 27.24
C ASP A 184 -5.93 -5.39 26.73
N GLY A 185 -6.18 -5.79 25.48
CA GLY A 185 -7.53 -5.87 24.92
C GLY A 185 -8.42 -6.92 25.63
N LEU A 186 -7.87 -8.08 25.99
CA LEU A 186 -8.58 -9.12 26.76
C LEU A 186 -8.90 -8.66 28.18
N LEU A 187 -7.96 -7.98 28.84
CA LEU A 187 -8.18 -7.40 30.17
C LEU A 187 -9.29 -6.34 30.14
N TYR A 188 -9.28 -5.48 29.13
CA TYR A 188 -10.33 -4.48 28.94
C TYR A 188 -11.70 -5.13 28.68
N LEU A 189 -11.75 -6.18 27.87
CA LEU A 189 -12.99 -6.91 27.55
C LEU A 189 -13.57 -7.67 28.76
N LEU A 190 -12.71 -8.12 29.69
CA LEU A 190 -13.18 -8.70 30.97
C LEU A 190 -13.90 -7.67 31.87
N ASP A 191 -13.43 -6.39 31.82
CA ASP A 191 -14.03 -5.30 32.57
C ASP A 191 -15.27 -4.70 31.89
N HIS A 192 -15.33 -4.76 30.56
CA HIS A 192 -16.35 -4.12 29.72
C HIS A 192 -16.89 -5.13 28.70
N LYS A 193 -17.89 -5.93 29.15
CA LYS A 193 -18.47 -7.01 28.31
C LYS A 193 -19.14 -6.52 27.03
N ASP A 194 -19.55 -5.24 26.97
CA ASP A 194 -20.20 -4.59 25.84
C ASP A 194 -19.24 -3.67 25.07
N ALA A 195 -17.91 -3.88 25.19
CA ALA A 195 -16.92 -3.07 24.51
C ALA A 195 -17.10 -3.08 23.00
N SER A 196 -17.03 -1.90 22.40
CA SER A 196 -17.08 -1.74 20.95
C SER A 196 -15.73 -2.12 20.29
N LEU A 197 -15.73 -2.26 18.96
CA LEU A 197 -14.48 -2.48 18.23
C LEU A 197 -13.53 -1.30 18.41
N GLU A 198 -14.06 -0.10 18.38
CA GLU A 198 -13.32 1.16 18.52
C GLU A 198 -12.59 1.24 19.87
N ASP A 199 -13.22 0.76 20.95
CA ASP A 199 -12.60 0.69 22.27
C ASP A 199 -11.45 -0.31 22.31
N LEU A 200 -11.66 -1.49 21.73
CA LEU A 200 -10.62 -2.54 21.67
C LEU A 200 -9.43 -2.14 20.80
N MET A 201 -9.65 -1.36 19.75
CA MET A 201 -8.59 -0.87 18.87
C MET A 201 -7.69 0.20 19.52
N GLN A 202 -8.06 0.74 20.67
CA GLN A 202 -7.16 1.56 21.49
C GLN A 202 -5.99 0.72 22.04
N PHE A 203 -6.23 -0.56 22.29
CA PHE A 203 -5.25 -1.51 22.79
C PHE A 203 -4.65 -2.35 21.66
N ILE A 204 -5.49 -2.96 20.81
CA ILE A 204 -5.09 -3.81 19.68
C ILE A 204 -5.05 -2.95 18.42
N LYS A 205 -3.88 -2.37 18.17
CA LYS A 205 -3.72 -1.38 17.09
C LYS A 205 -3.79 -1.98 15.69
N GLY A 206 -3.37 -3.24 15.54
CA GLY A 206 -3.32 -3.91 14.24
C GLY A 206 -2.44 -5.16 14.27
N PRO A 207 -2.29 -5.86 13.13
CA PRO A 207 -1.35 -6.95 12.97
C PRO A 207 0.08 -6.59 13.37
N ASP A 208 0.85 -7.56 13.84
CA ASP A 208 2.27 -7.42 14.20
C ASP A 208 3.05 -8.58 13.58
N PHE A 209 3.69 -8.31 12.44
CA PHE A 209 4.35 -9.32 11.65
C PHE A 209 5.78 -9.61 12.15
N PRO A 210 6.25 -10.86 12.10
CA PRO A 210 7.57 -11.23 12.57
C PRO A 210 8.70 -10.56 11.80
N THR A 211 8.49 -10.23 10.53
CA THR A 211 9.48 -9.56 9.67
C THR A 211 9.43 -8.03 9.76
N GLY A 212 8.57 -7.48 10.64
CA GLY A 212 8.40 -6.04 10.79
C GLY A 212 7.63 -5.39 9.65
N GLY A 213 8.25 -4.40 9.03
CA GLY A 213 7.64 -3.60 7.97
C GLY A 213 6.67 -2.53 8.50
N ILE A 214 6.05 -1.83 7.57
CA ILE A 214 5.13 -0.74 7.86
C ILE A 214 3.76 -1.06 7.28
N ILE A 215 2.73 -1.12 8.13
CA ILE A 215 1.35 -1.18 7.67
C ILE A 215 0.94 0.23 7.26
N TYR A 216 0.44 0.36 6.03
CA TYR A 216 0.05 1.63 5.44
C TYR A 216 -1.47 1.74 5.37
N GLY A 217 -2.03 2.61 6.22
CA GLY A 217 -3.47 2.82 6.36
C GLY A 217 -4.17 1.90 7.35
N LYS A 218 -5.11 2.44 8.12
CA LYS A 218 -5.90 1.72 9.15
C LYS A 218 -7.21 1.14 8.62
N LYS A 219 -7.70 1.60 7.46
CA LYS A 219 -9.00 1.20 6.91
C LYS A 219 -9.14 -0.30 6.74
N GLY A 220 -8.11 -0.95 6.18
CA GLY A 220 -8.11 -2.39 5.97
C GLY A 220 -8.07 -3.20 7.28
N ILE A 221 -7.45 -2.67 8.34
CA ILE A 221 -7.43 -3.27 9.68
C ILE A 221 -8.84 -3.21 10.30
N ILE A 222 -9.48 -2.03 10.26
CA ILE A 222 -10.83 -1.82 10.81
C ILE A 222 -11.83 -2.75 10.12
N GLU A 223 -11.76 -2.84 8.80
CA GLU A 223 -12.63 -3.72 8.01
C GLU A 223 -12.42 -5.19 8.40
N ALA A 224 -11.15 -5.63 8.49
CA ALA A 224 -10.80 -6.99 8.89
C ALA A 224 -11.32 -7.34 10.30
N TYR A 225 -11.14 -6.46 11.25
CA TYR A 225 -11.56 -6.69 12.64
C TYR A 225 -13.08 -6.68 12.82
N ARG A 226 -13.79 -5.89 12.00
CA ARG A 226 -15.26 -5.81 12.04
C ARG A 226 -15.93 -6.99 11.35
N THR A 227 -15.45 -7.37 10.17
CA THR A 227 -16.13 -8.35 9.31
C THR A 227 -15.45 -9.70 9.22
N GLY A 228 -14.25 -9.83 9.75
CA GLY A 228 -13.36 -10.99 9.54
C GLY A 228 -12.68 -11.02 8.18
N ARG A 229 -12.87 -10.00 7.33
CA ARG A 229 -12.22 -9.86 6.01
C ARG A 229 -11.71 -8.45 5.81
N GLY A 230 -10.51 -8.32 5.23
CA GLY A 230 -9.94 -7.01 4.94
C GLY A 230 -8.66 -7.12 4.13
N ARG A 231 -8.14 -5.98 3.69
CA ARG A 231 -6.89 -5.90 2.93
C ARG A 231 -5.94 -4.95 3.65
N VAL A 232 -4.84 -5.48 4.15
CA VAL A 232 -3.82 -4.71 4.86
C VAL A 232 -2.62 -4.54 3.94
N LYS A 233 -2.31 -3.29 3.61
CA LYS A 233 -1.15 -2.95 2.79
C LYS A 233 0.09 -2.89 3.68
N ILE A 234 1.16 -3.60 3.29
CA ILE A 234 2.42 -3.69 4.03
C ILE A 234 3.54 -3.22 3.12
N ARG A 235 4.36 -2.31 3.61
CA ARG A 235 5.57 -1.81 2.93
C ARG A 235 6.82 -2.27 3.65
N ALA A 236 7.89 -2.47 2.89
CA ALA A 236 9.23 -2.60 3.41
C ALA A 236 9.62 -1.34 4.20
N LYS A 237 10.31 -1.51 5.31
CA LYS A 237 10.92 -0.37 6.02
C LYS A 237 12.24 -0.02 5.37
N THR A 238 12.37 1.24 5.01
CA THR A 238 13.54 1.74 4.29
C THR A 238 14.02 3.05 4.88
N HIS A 239 15.33 3.31 4.73
CA HIS A 239 15.89 4.62 4.98
C HIS A 239 16.87 5.01 3.88
N ILE A 240 17.20 6.29 3.78
CA ILE A 240 18.11 6.82 2.77
C ILE A 240 19.42 7.23 3.43
N GLU A 241 20.53 6.66 2.96
CA GLU A 241 21.89 7.03 3.34
C GLU A 241 22.53 7.87 2.22
N LYS A 242 23.42 8.77 2.59
CA LYS A 242 24.23 9.55 1.63
C LYS A 242 25.69 9.13 1.69
N LYS A 243 26.24 8.70 0.57
CA LYS A 243 27.65 8.31 0.45
C LYS A 243 28.26 8.93 -0.81
N SER A 244 29.31 9.72 -0.64
CA SER A 244 30.09 10.31 -1.74
C SER A 244 29.22 11.00 -2.80
N ASN A 245 28.26 11.80 -2.39
CA ASN A 245 27.34 12.55 -3.27
C ASN A 245 26.36 11.66 -4.08
N LYS A 246 26.03 10.46 -3.57
CA LYS A 246 24.99 9.56 -4.10
C LYS A 246 24.04 9.20 -2.97
N ASP A 247 22.76 9.09 -3.28
CA ASP A 247 21.78 8.53 -2.36
C ASP A 247 21.79 7.00 -2.45
N ILE A 248 21.59 6.36 -1.32
CA ILE A 248 21.51 4.91 -1.17
C ILE A 248 20.20 4.60 -0.46
N ILE A 249 19.34 3.79 -1.05
CA ILE A 249 18.16 3.26 -0.38
C ILE A 249 18.56 1.97 0.30
N VAL A 250 18.34 1.91 1.61
CA VAL A 250 18.58 0.71 2.42
C VAL A 250 17.23 0.14 2.86
N ILE A 251 17.04 -1.16 2.67
CA ILE A 251 15.88 -1.90 3.15
C ILE A 251 16.28 -2.62 4.43
N ASP A 252 15.61 -2.29 5.54
CA ASP A 252 15.86 -2.86 6.87
C ASP A 252 14.89 -3.98 7.22
N GLU A 253 13.63 -3.87 6.78
CA GLU A 253 12.57 -4.84 7.05
C GLU A 253 11.75 -5.10 5.79
N LEU A 254 11.25 -6.33 5.64
CA LEU A 254 10.49 -6.76 4.48
C LEU A 254 9.02 -7.02 4.83
N PRO A 255 8.08 -6.87 3.88
CA PRO A 255 6.72 -7.31 4.06
C PRO A 255 6.66 -8.80 4.41
N TYR A 256 5.73 -9.16 5.28
CA TYR A 256 5.55 -10.55 5.72
C TYR A 256 5.32 -11.50 4.54
N GLN A 257 5.95 -12.67 4.60
CA GLN A 257 5.95 -13.70 3.56
C GLN A 257 6.65 -13.29 2.24
N THR A 258 7.48 -12.26 2.27
CA THR A 258 8.32 -11.88 1.13
C THR A 258 9.64 -12.66 1.16
N ASN A 259 10.03 -13.23 0.02
CA ASN A 259 11.33 -13.86 -0.16
C ASN A 259 12.36 -12.78 -0.56
N LYS A 260 13.43 -12.63 0.25
CA LYS A 260 14.43 -11.56 0.07
C LYS A 260 15.23 -11.73 -1.22
N ALA A 261 15.73 -12.93 -1.50
CA ALA A 261 16.52 -13.20 -2.70
C ALA A 261 15.71 -12.94 -3.98
N ARG A 262 14.47 -13.41 -4.02
CA ARG A 262 13.57 -13.18 -5.16
C ARG A 262 13.23 -11.69 -5.35
N LEU A 263 13.10 -10.92 -4.27
CA LEU A 263 12.92 -9.47 -4.35
C LEU A 263 14.13 -8.80 -5.01
N ILE A 264 15.34 -9.18 -4.61
CA ILE A 264 16.58 -8.64 -5.19
C ILE A 264 16.68 -8.97 -6.68
N GLU A 265 16.37 -10.22 -7.06
CA GLU A 265 16.31 -10.64 -8.46
C GLU A 265 15.29 -9.82 -9.26
N GLN A 266 14.08 -9.63 -8.72
CA GLN A 266 13.03 -8.82 -9.35
C GLN A 266 13.48 -7.37 -9.58
N ILE A 267 14.14 -6.75 -8.58
CA ILE A 267 14.68 -5.40 -8.74
C ILE A 267 15.73 -5.37 -9.85
N ALA A 268 16.64 -6.33 -9.88
CA ALA A 268 17.68 -6.40 -10.91
C ALA A 268 17.10 -6.59 -12.32
N GLU A 269 16.06 -7.40 -12.49
CA GLU A 269 15.33 -7.58 -13.75
C GLU A 269 14.68 -6.27 -14.22
N LEU A 270 13.96 -5.55 -13.34
CA LEU A 270 13.32 -4.28 -13.67
C LEU A 270 14.33 -3.20 -14.08
N VAL A 271 15.51 -3.20 -13.46
CA VAL A 271 16.62 -2.30 -13.85
C VAL A 271 17.18 -2.69 -15.23
N LYS A 272 17.38 -3.99 -15.48
CA LYS A 272 17.87 -4.50 -16.78
C LYS A 272 16.90 -4.21 -17.91
N GLU A 273 15.60 -4.34 -17.67
CA GLU A 273 14.53 -4.05 -18.62
C GLU A 273 14.24 -2.54 -18.76
N LYS A 274 14.94 -1.68 -18.01
CA LYS A 274 14.77 -0.22 -17.97
C LYS A 274 13.35 0.22 -17.54
N GLN A 275 12.65 -0.62 -16.80
CA GLN A 275 11.36 -0.25 -16.20
C GLN A 275 11.55 0.65 -14.96
N ILE A 276 12.68 0.49 -14.26
CA ILE A 276 13.10 1.38 -13.19
C ILE A 276 14.48 1.93 -13.55
N GLU A 277 14.55 3.25 -13.74
CA GLU A 277 15.79 3.96 -13.98
C GLU A 277 16.34 4.58 -12.68
N GLY A 278 17.60 4.96 -12.68
CA GLY A 278 18.22 5.65 -11.56
C GLY A 278 18.96 4.74 -10.56
N ILE A 279 18.86 3.42 -10.68
CA ILE A 279 19.62 2.46 -9.86
C ILE A 279 20.97 2.17 -10.54
N SER A 280 22.04 2.15 -9.76
CA SER A 280 23.39 1.79 -10.24
C SER A 280 23.78 0.38 -9.83
N GLU A 281 23.44 -0.04 -8.62
CA GLU A 281 23.82 -1.35 -8.06
C GLU A 281 22.81 -1.78 -6.98
N VAL A 282 22.62 -3.10 -6.84
CA VAL A 282 21.83 -3.70 -5.77
C VAL A 282 22.69 -4.76 -5.11
N ARG A 283 22.83 -4.70 -3.77
CA ARG A 283 23.62 -5.64 -2.97
C ARG A 283 22.83 -6.13 -1.77
N ASP A 284 23.08 -7.36 -1.37
CA ASP A 284 22.64 -7.90 -0.10
C ASP A 284 23.81 -7.83 0.90
N GLU A 285 23.64 -7.03 1.93
CA GLU A 285 24.59 -6.87 3.03
C GLU A 285 24.01 -7.41 4.34
N SER A 286 22.94 -8.22 4.27
CA SER A 286 22.28 -8.81 5.44
C SER A 286 23.24 -9.74 6.19
N ASP A 287 23.21 -9.68 7.51
CA ASP A 287 23.99 -10.48 8.40
C ASP A 287 23.17 -10.99 9.60
N ARG A 288 23.86 -11.39 10.70
CA ARG A 288 23.21 -11.86 11.93
C ARG A 288 22.48 -10.77 12.71
N GLU A 289 22.77 -9.49 12.44
CA GLU A 289 22.14 -8.36 13.11
C GLU A 289 20.82 -7.99 12.44
N GLY A 290 20.62 -8.36 11.16
CA GLY A 290 19.36 -8.12 10.47
C GLY A 290 19.45 -8.09 8.95
N ILE A 291 18.35 -7.71 8.35
CA ILE A 291 18.24 -7.50 6.90
C ILE A 291 18.85 -6.15 6.56
N ARG A 292 19.70 -6.14 5.53
CA ARG A 292 20.27 -4.95 4.95
C ARG A 292 20.42 -5.13 3.43
N VAL A 293 19.41 -4.75 2.67
CA VAL A 293 19.50 -4.72 1.21
C VAL A 293 19.79 -3.30 0.77
N VAL A 294 20.88 -3.12 0.06
CA VAL A 294 21.43 -1.82 -0.34
C VAL A 294 21.20 -1.58 -1.81
N ILE A 295 20.53 -0.48 -2.15
CA ILE A 295 20.25 -0.06 -3.52
C ILE A 295 20.95 1.27 -3.76
N GLU A 296 22.08 1.25 -4.46
CA GLU A 296 22.83 2.47 -4.82
C GLU A 296 22.17 3.17 -6.01
N LEU A 297 21.98 4.46 -5.88
CA LEU A 297 21.39 5.29 -6.93
C LEU A 297 22.48 5.97 -7.80
N LYS A 298 22.11 6.35 -9.01
CA LYS A 298 22.91 7.22 -9.86
C LYS A 298 22.86 8.65 -9.33
N ARG A 299 23.90 9.46 -9.60
CA ARG A 299 24.04 10.83 -9.06
C ARG A 299 22.85 11.76 -9.33
N GLU A 300 22.13 11.53 -10.41
CA GLU A 300 21.02 12.39 -10.89
C GLU A 300 19.65 11.77 -10.56
N ALA A 301 19.61 10.66 -9.85
CA ALA A 301 18.37 9.97 -9.52
C ALA A 301 17.76 10.56 -8.22
N MET A 302 16.48 10.83 -8.26
CA MET A 302 15.71 11.24 -7.08
C MET A 302 15.31 9.97 -6.30
N SER A 303 15.82 9.85 -5.08
CA SER A 303 15.62 8.65 -4.24
C SER A 303 14.14 8.34 -3.97
N GLU A 304 13.32 9.36 -3.76
CA GLU A 304 11.88 9.19 -3.52
C GLU A 304 11.13 8.64 -4.73
N ILE A 305 11.47 9.09 -5.94
CA ILE A 305 10.84 8.60 -7.19
C ILE A 305 11.21 7.14 -7.43
N VAL A 306 12.49 6.79 -7.23
CA VAL A 306 12.95 5.41 -7.36
C VAL A 306 12.27 4.52 -6.32
N LEU A 307 12.20 4.96 -5.07
CA LEU A 307 11.55 4.23 -3.98
C LEU A 307 10.06 3.97 -4.28
N ASN A 308 9.33 4.97 -4.76
CA ASN A 308 7.93 4.82 -5.14
C ASN A 308 7.74 3.85 -6.32
N ASN A 309 8.63 3.88 -7.30
CA ASN A 309 8.60 2.93 -8.40
C ASN A 309 8.89 1.50 -7.91
N LEU A 310 9.79 1.34 -6.94
CA LEU A 310 10.07 0.06 -6.30
C LEU A 310 8.85 -0.46 -5.55
N PHE A 311 8.14 0.38 -4.76
CA PHE A 311 6.90 -0.02 -4.10
C PHE A 311 5.81 -0.45 -5.10
N LYS A 312 5.66 0.26 -6.21
CA LYS A 312 4.64 -0.05 -7.23
C LYS A 312 4.93 -1.31 -8.03
N SER A 313 6.21 -1.62 -8.26
CA SER A 313 6.62 -2.65 -9.23
C SER A 313 7.19 -3.91 -8.59
N THR A 314 7.41 -3.91 -7.28
CA THR A 314 8.05 -5.04 -6.57
C THR A 314 7.27 -5.46 -5.33
N THR A 315 7.68 -6.57 -4.73
CA THR A 315 7.14 -7.05 -3.46
C THR A 315 7.60 -6.25 -2.23
N MET A 316 8.29 -5.11 -2.42
CA MET A 316 8.52 -4.12 -1.36
C MET A 316 7.21 -3.51 -0.82
N GLU A 317 6.14 -3.50 -1.60
CA GLU A 317 4.77 -3.30 -1.15
C GLU A 317 3.96 -4.55 -1.46
N SER A 318 3.27 -5.08 -0.48
CA SER A 318 2.40 -6.24 -0.63
C SER A 318 1.07 -6.03 0.08
N THR A 319 0.03 -6.74 -0.35
CA THR A 319 -1.28 -6.70 0.30
C THR A 319 -1.53 -8.02 1.00
N PHE A 320 -1.67 -7.98 2.33
CA PHE A 320 -2.09 -9.12 3.12
C PHE A 320 -3.62 -9.17 3.14
N GLY A 321 -4.19 -10.17 2.47
CA GLY A 321 -5.64 -10.40 2.47
C GLY A 321 -6.06 -11.12 3.73
N VAL A 322 -6.67 -10.41 4.68
CA VAL A 322 -7.15 -11.00 5.93
C VAL A 322 -8.42 -11.80 5.71
N ILE A 323 -8.44 -13.04 6.19
CA ILE A 323 -9.62 -13.91 6.26
C ILE A 323 -9.56 -14.65 7.59
N MET A 324 -10.35 -14.21 8.57
CA MET A 324 -10.36 -14.78 9.93
C MET A 324 -11.32 -15.97 10.02
N LEU A 325 -11.06 -16.99 9.18
CA LEU A 325 -11.81 -18.25 9.14
C LEU A 325 -11.16 -19.27 10.07
N ALA A 326 -11.92 -19.82 11.00
CA ALA A 326 -11.45 -20.86 11.89
C ALA A 326 -12.58 -21.86 12.20
N ILE A 327 -12.24 -23.00 12.81
CA ILE A 327 -13.20 -24.02 13.21
C ILE A 327 -13.64 -23.77 14.64
N HIS A 328 -14.94 -23.78 14.87
CA HIS A 328 -15.54 -23.82 16.18
C HIS A 328 -16.70 -24.80 16.19
N ASN A 329 -16.75 -25.71 17.20
CA ASN A 329 -17.76 -26.76 17.28
C ASN A 329 -17.89 -27.61 16.01
N LYS A 330 -16.74 -27.92 15.37
CA LYS A 330 -16.64 -28.67 14.10
C LYS A 330 -17.26 -27.97 12.89
N GLU A 331 -17.53 -26.67 12.97
CA GLU A 331 -18.03 -25.85 11.87
C GLU A 331 -17.05 -24.75 11.51
N PRO A 332 -16.76 -24.52 10.21
CA PRO A 332 -15.95 -23.39 9.77
C PRO A 332 -16.75 -22.08 9.82
N LYS A 333 -16.24 -21.06 10.47
CA LYS A 333 -16.88 -19.74 10.58
C LYS A 333 -15.85 -18.63 10.41
N ILE A 334 -16.28 -17.53 9.76
CA ILE A 334 -15.51 -16.27 9.72
C ILE A 334 -15.88 -15.47 10.95
N PHE A 335 -14.86 -15.05 11.70
CA PHE A 335 -15.02 -14.36 12.97
C PHE A 335 -14.58 -12.90 12.87
N SER A 336 -15.24 -12.03 13.60
CA SER A 336 -14.73 -10.71 13.96
C SER A 336 -13.68 -10.81 15.07
N LEU A 337 -12.91 -9.72 15.29
CA LEU A 337 -11.94 -9.68 16.40
C LEU A 337 -12.61 -9.92 17.75
N ILE A 338 -13.73 -9.25 18.00
CA ILE A 338 -14.47 -9.36 19.27
C ILE A 338 -14.93 -10.81 19.52
N GLU A 339 -15.44 -11.47 18.48
CA GLU A 339 -15.87 -12.86 18.59
C GLU A 339 -14.71 -13.79 18.95
N LEU A 340 -13.53 -13.62 18.34
CA LEU A 340 -12.34 -14.44 18.65
C LEU A 340 -11.83 -14.20 20.06
N LEU A 341 -11.80 -12.97 20.54
CA LEU A 341 -11.39 -12.65 21.90
C LEU A 341 -12.37 -13.24 22.94
N ASN A 342 -13.67 -13.10 22.72
CA ASN A 342 -14.69 -13.72 23.57
C ASN A 342 -14.60 -15.24 23.57
N LEU A 343 -14.38 -15.85 22.41
CA LEU A 343 -14.23 -17.29 22.29
C LEU A 343 -13.03 -17.80 23.08
N PHE A 344 -11.89 -17.09 23.02
CA PHE A 344 -10.72 -17.40 23.82
C PHE A 344 -11.03 -17.29 25.32
N LEU A 345 -11.67 -16.21 25.80
CA LEU A 345 -12.05 -16.04 27.19
C LEU A 345 -12.98 -17.16 27.67
N ASN A 346 -13.96 -17.57 26.85
CA ASN A 346 -14.85 -18.65 27.15
C ASN A 346 -14.13 -20.01 27.25
N HIS A 347 -13.18 -20.25 26.35
CA HIS A 347 -12.32 -21.42 26.42
C HIS A 347 -11.50 -21.42 27.72
N ARG A 348 -10.90 -20.28 28.09
CA ARG A 348 -10.16 -20.15 29.35
C ARG A 348 -11.06 -20.40 30.58
N LYS A 349 -12.28 -19.83 30.61
CA LYS A 349 -13.26 -20.11 31.67
C LYS A 349 -13.49 -21.62 31.79
N THR A 350 -13.74 -22.32 30.69
CA THR A 350 -13.98 -23.76 30.67
C THR A 350 -12.77 -24.54 31.22
N VAL A 351 -11.56 -24.21 30.76
CA VAL A 351 -10.32 -24.86 31.19
C VAL A 351 -10.09 -24.68 32.71
N ILE A 352 -10.28 -23.47 33.23
CA ILE A 352 -10.10 -23.19 34.67
C ILE A 352 -11.16 -23.91 35.50
N ILE A 353 -12.42 -23.94 35.06
CA ILE A 353 -13.48 -24.67 35.76
C ILE A 353 -13.13 -26.15 35.81
N ARG A 354 -12.77 -26.77 34.71
CA ARG A 354 -12.41 -28.20 34.67
C ARG A 354 -11.17 -28.49 35.50
N ARG A 355 -10.13 -27.67 35.43
CA ARG A 355 -8.96 -27.75 36.29
C ARG A 355 -9.33 -27.68 37.77
N THR A 356 -10.17 -26.71 38.13
CA THR A 356 -10.61 -26.52 39.51
C THR A 356 -11.42 -27.72 40.05
N ILE A 357 -12.29 -28.29 39.20
CA ILE A 357 -13.04 -29.50 39.53
C ILE A 357 -12.08 -30.68 39.75
N PHE A 358 -11.11 -30.87 38.86
CA PHE A 358 -10.12 -31.94 39.00
C PHE A 358 -9.29 -31.78 40.28
N GLU A 359 -8.77 -30.59 40.55
CA GLU A 359 -8.00 -30.29 41.75
C GLU A 359 -8.85 -30.46 43.02
N LEU A 360 -10.13 -30.03 43.01
CA LEU A 360 -11.06 -30.21 44.09
C LEU A 360 -11.35 -31.69 44.38
N GLN A 361 -11.60 -32.49 43.32
CA GLN A 361 -11.80 -33.94 43.48
C GLN A 361 -10.56 -34.61 44.08
N LYS A 362 -9.38 -34.27 43.59
CA LYS A 362 -8.10 -34.77 44.10
C LYS A 362 -7.86 -34.38 45.57
N ALA A 363 -8.15 -33.11 45.93
CA ALA A 363 -8.03 -32.61 47.28
C ALA A 363 -9.02 -33.28 48.24
N ARG A 364 -10.28 -33.41 47.81
CA ARG A 364 -11.32 -34.13 48.61
C ARG A 364 -10.97 -35.60 48.81
N ALA A 365 -10.49 -36.30 47.77
CA ALA A 365 -10.08 -37.68 47.89
C ALA A 365 -8.91 -37.84 48.88
N ARG A 366 -7.92 -36.91 48.83
CA ARG A 366 -6.80 -36.92 49.78
C ARG A 366 -7.25 -36.57 51.21
N ALA A 367 -8.08 -35.53 51.36
CA ALA A 367 -8.64 -35.14 52.67
C ALA A 367 -9.46 -36.29 53.31
N HIS A 368 -10.29 -36.98 52.51
CA HIS A 368 -11.07 -38.15 52.97
C HIS A 368 -10.18 -39.24 53.58
N ILE A 369 -9.04 -39.55 52.93
CA ILE A 369 -8.07 -40.50 53.46
C ILE A 369 -7.46 -39.99 54.77
N LEU A 370 -7.04 -38.73 54.84
CA LEU A 370 -6.43 -38.13 56.03
C LEU A 370 -7.42 -38.03 57.20
N GLU A 371 -8.68 -37.78 56.93
CA GLU A 371 -9.75 -37.82 57.95
C GLU A 371 -9.85 -39.24 58.63
N GLY A 372 -9.80 -40.28 57.78
CA GLY A 372 -9.76 -41.64 58.25
C GLY A 372 -8.50 -41.94 59.07
N LEU A 373 -7.33 -41.50 58.62
CA LEU A 373 -6.08 -41.67 59.35
C LEU A 373 -6.11 -40.92 60.71
N LYS A 374 -6.72 -39.71 60.78
CA LYS A 374 -6.87 -38.94 61.98
C LYS A 374 -7.72 -39.70 62.97
N ILE A 375 -8.91 -40.26 62.60
CA ILE A 375 -9.77 -41.08 63.46
C ILE A 375 -8.96 -42.26 63.96
N ALA A 376 -8.16 -42.92 63.18
CA ALA A 376 -7.32 -44.04 63.56
C ALA A 376 -6.25 -43.65 64.61
N LEU A 377 -5.61 -42.47 64.40
CA LEU A 377 -4.58 -41.95 65.31
C LEU A 377 -5.17 -41.47 66.65
N ASP A 378 -6.39 -40.96 66.64
CA ASP A 378 -7.11 -40.56 67.83
C ASP A 378 -7.55 -41.75 68.67
N ASN A 379 -7.72 -42.96 68.08
CA ASN A 379 -8.12 -44.17 68.67
C ASN A 379 -7.08 -45.30 68.52
N ILE A 380 -5.81 -44.98 68.56
CA ILE A 380 -4.73 -45.83 68.10
C ILE A 380 -4.66 -47.17 68.75
N ASP A 381 -4.83 -47.19 70.06
CA ASP A 381 -4.78 -48.43 70.86
C ASP A 381 -5.89 -49.40 70.45
N GLU A 382 -7.11 -48.92 70.27
CA GLU A 382 -8.21 -49.72 69.81
C GLU A 382 -8.09 -50.23 68.40
N VAL A 383 -7.55 -49.40 67.50
CA VAL A 383 -7.26 -49.78 66.11
C VAL A 383 -6.22 -50.88 66.07
N ILE A 384 -5.11 -50.75 66.79
CA ILE A 384 -4.06 -51.76 66.89
C ILE A 384 -4.64 -53.06 67.49
N ALA A 385 -5.37 -53.02 68.53
CA ALA A 385 -6.01 -54.20 69.17
C ALA A 385 -6.95 -54.91 68.20
N LEU A 386 -7.77 -54.16 67.42
CA LEU A 386 -8.66 -54.71 66.42
C LEU A 386 -7.93 -55.41 65.30
N ILE A 387 -6.89 -54.77 64.77
CA ILE A 387 -6.07 -55.31 63.65
C ILE A 387 -5.39 -56.58 64.11
N LYS A 388 -4.79 -56.62 65.31
CA LYS A 388 -4.11 -57.79 65.82
C LYS A 388 -5.04 -58.98 66.09
N ASN A 389 -6.27 -58.72 66.42
CA ASN A 389 -7.29 -59.76 66.72
C ASN A 389 -8.07 -60.23 65.50
N SER A 390 -7.84 -59.63 64.32
CA SER A 390 -8.48 -60.03 63.06
C SER A 390 -7.69 -61.15 62.40
N PRO A 391 -8.32 -62.18 61.87
CA PRO A 391 -7.68 -63.29 61.21
C PRO A 391 -7.05 -62.93 59.83
N ASP A 392 -7.55 -61.96 59.15
CA ASP A 392 -7.07 -61.49 57.82
C ASP A 392 -7.39 -60.00 57.58
N ASN A 393 -6.82 -59.40 56.56
CA ASN A 393 -6.96 -58.02 56.20
C ASN A 393 -8.43 -57.65 55.86
N THR A 394 -9.18 -58.53 55.25
CA THR A 394 -10.57 -58.30 54.89
C THR A 394 -11.44 -58.16 56.15
N THR A 395 -11.28 -59.07 57.06
CA THR A 395 -12.00 -59.00 58.38
C THR A 395 -11.60 -57.79 59.22
N ALA A 396 -10.29 -57.45 59.20
CA ALA A 396 -9.78 -56.24 59.85
C ALA A 396 -10.39 -54.96 59.21
N ARG A 397 -10.47 -54.90 57.92
CA ARG A 397 -11.09 -53.78 57.18
C ARG A 397 -12.55 -53.62 57.56
N ASP A 398 -13.34 -54.70 57.48
CA ASP A 398 -14.75 -54.69 57.72
C ASP A 398 -15.09 -54.33 59.21
N SER A 399 -14.23 -54.78 60.11
CA SER A 399 -14.32 -54.41 61.54
C SER A 399 -13.99 -52.95 61.79
N LEU A 400 -13.00 -52.39 61.11
CA LEU A 400 -12.68 -50.96 61.18
C LEU A 400 -13.83 -50.08 60.61
N VAL A 401 -14.40 -50.49 59.48
CA VAL A 401 -15.58 -49.85 58.90
C VAL A 401 -16.76 -49.88 59.87
N ALA A 402 -17.11 -51.03 60.45
CA ALA A 402 -18.24 -51.16 61.30
C ALA A 402 -18.06 -50.41 62.63
N LYS A 403 -16.88 -50.42 63.25
CA LYS A 403 -16.63 -49.82 64.53
C LYS A 403 -16.46 -48.32 64.54
N PHE A 404 -15.72 -47.79 63.59
CA PHE A 404 -15.33 -46.37 63.53
C PHE A 404 -16.08 -45.56 62.42
N GLY A 405 -17.04 -46.21 61.73
CA GLY A 405 -17.82 -45.54 60.68
C GLY A 405 -16.99 -45.11 59.47
N LEU A 406 -15.87 -45.84 59.19
CA LEU A 406 -14.95 -45.54 58.15
C LEU A 406 -15.47 -46.07 56.80
N THR A 407 -15.01 -45.49 55.70
CA THR A 407 -15.18 -46.07 54.38
C THR A 407 -14.12 -47.15 54.10
N GLU A 408 -14.40 -48.07 53.20
CA GLU A 408 -13.42 -49.10 52.80
C GLU A 408 -12.07 -48.52 52.39
N LEU A 409 -12.05 -47.38 51.65
CA LEU A 409 -10.85 -46.68 51.27
C LEU A 409 -10.06 -46.16 52.47
N GLN A 410 -10.75 -45.62 53.49
CA GLN A 410 -10.11 -45.15 54.71
C GLN A 410 -9.56 -46.34 55.54
N ALA A 411 -10.31 -47.41 55.66
CA ALA A 411 -9.91 -48.61 56.38
C ALA A 411 -8.68 -49.27 55.71
N ASN A 412 -8.67 -49.37 54.39
CA ASN A 412 -7.48 -49.86 53.63
C ASN A 412 -6.26 -48.99 53.88
N ALA A 413 -6.40 -47.63 53.77
CA ALA A 413 -5.31 -46.69 54.06
C ALA A 413 -4.72 -46.83 55.46
N ILE A 414 -5.56 -47.16 56.46
CA ILE A 414 -5.14 -47.43 57.84
C ILE A 414 -4.34 -48.73 57.85
N LEU A 415 -4.83 -49.79 57.22
CA LEU A 415 -4.12 -51.07 57.16
C LEU A 415 -2.73 -51.02 56.45
N ASP A 416 -2.63 -50.17 55.44
CA ASP A 416 -1.41 -49.92 54.72
C ASP A 416 -0.43 -48.97 55.43
N MET A 417 -0.83 -48.43 56.60
CA MET A 417 -0.01 -47.44 57.31
C MET A 417 1.21 -48.11 57.98
N LYS A 418 2.38 -47.54 57.68
CA LYS A 418 3.62 -48.00 58.28
C LYS A 418 3.68 -47.61 59.76
N LEU A 419 4.19 -48.54 60.65
CA LEU A 419 4.29 -48.32 62.11
C LEU A 419 5.07 -47.05 62.47
N GLY A 420 6.04 -46.63 61.69
CA GLY A 420 6.73 -45.35 61.88
C GLY A 420 5.86 -44.07 61.77
N ARG A 421 4.65 -44.15 61.15
CA ARG A 421 3.69 -43.02 61.07
C ARG A 421 2.84 -42.86 62.32
N LEU A 422 3.00 -43.73 63.35
CA LEU A 422 2.30 -43.62 64.62
C LEU A 422 2.97 -42.64 65.58
N THR A 423 4.04 -42.00 65.25
CA THR A 423 4.77 -41.03 66.07
C THR A 423 4.01 -39.71 66.19
N GLY A 424 4.17 -38.98 67.32
CA GLY A 424 3.46 -37.71 67.54
C GLY A 424 3.81 -36.66 66.47
N LEU A 425 5.05 -36.64 65.92
CA LEU A 425 5.46 -35.77 64.84
C LEU A 425 4.72 -36.05 63.53
N GLU A 426 4.43 -37.30 63.22
CA GLU A 426 3.67 -37.69 62.01
C GLU A 426 2.19 -37.39 62.17
N ARG A 427 1.65 -37.49 63.43
CA ARG A 427 0.30 -37.05 63.72
C ARG A 427 0.10 -35.54 63.40
N GLU A 428 1.02 -34.70 63.90
CA GLU A 428 0.98 -33.26 63.65
C GLU A 428 1.05 -32.93 62.16
N LYS A 429 1.87 -33.66 61.39
CA LYS A 429 1.95 -33.51 59.93
C LYS A 429 0.62 -33.82 59.24
N ILE A 430 -0.06 -34.91 59.64
CA ILE A 430 -1.35 -35.31 59.07
C ILE A 430 -2.41 -34.26 59.39
N GLU A 431 -2.44 -33.73 60.61
CA GLU A 431 -3.39 -32.69 61.03
C GLU A 431 -3.12 -31.38 60.26
N ASN A 432 -1.88 -30.97 60.09
CA ASN A 432 -1.52 -29.78 59.33
C ASN A 432 -1.85 -29.95 57.81
N GLU A 433 -1.53 -31.10 57.22
CA GLU A 433 -1.86 -31.41 55.80
C GLU A 433 -3.40 -31.38 55.62
N LEU A 434 -4.17 -31.96 56.52
CA LEU A 434 -5.61 -31.93 56.46
C LEU A 434 -6.17 -30.50 56.57
N ALA A 435 -5.64 -29.68 57.50
CA ALA A 435 -6.06 -28.29 57.64
C ALA A 435 -5.76 -27.45 56.41
N GLU A 436 -4.60 -27.63 55.77
CA GLU A 436 -4.24 -26.97 54.53
C GLU A 436 -5.17 -27.41 53.39
N LEU A 437 -5.43 -28.71 53.26
CA LEU A 437 -6.33 -29.23 52.22
C LEU A 437 -7.76 -28.73 52.42
N MET A 438 -8.27 -28.62 53.65
CA MET A 438 -9.60 -28.05 53.89
C MET A 438 -9.71 -26.59 53.49
N LYS A 439 -8.65 -25.80 53.71
CA LYS A 439 -8.58 -24.40 53.21
C LYS A 439 -8.59 -24.35 51.68
N GLU A 440 -7.81 -25.22 51.04
CA GLU A 440 -7.75 -25.32 49.60
C GLU A 440 -9.09 -25.80 49.00
N ILE A 441 -9.73 -26.79 49.58
CA ILE A 441 -11.09 -27.24 49.19
C ILE A 441 -12.07 -26.07 49.24
N ALA A 442 -12.08 -25.32 50.36
CA ALA A 442 -12.96 -24.16 50.51
C ALA A 442 -12.67 -23.09 49.41
N ARG A 443 -11.40 -22.80 49.13
CA ARG A 443 -10.99 -21.86 48.09
C ARG A 443 -11.44 -22.33 46.69
N LEU A 444 -11.23 -23.60 46.36
CA LEU A 444 -11.63 -24.17 45.08
C LEU A 444 -13.17 -24.21 44.91
N ASP A 445 -13.93 -24.55 46.01
CA ASP A 445 -15.38 -24.49 45.99
C ASP A 445 -15.91 -23.04 45.80
N GLU A 446 -15.22 -22.04 46.36
CA GLU A 446 -15.58 -20.64 46.21
C GLU A 446 -15.36 -20.14 44.76
N ILE A 447 -14.25 -20.55 44.12
CA ILE A 447 -13.99 -20.25 42.72
C ILE A 447 -15.09 -20.77 41.83
N LEU A 448 -15.57 -22.00 42.03
CA LEU A 448 -16.65 -22.60 41.24
C LEU A 448 -18.00 -21.90 41.40
N LYS A 449 -18.23 -21.21 42.54
CA LYS A 449 -19.48 -20.51 42.84
C LYS A 449 -19.48 -19.04 42.43
N SER A 450 -18.31 -18.45 42.18
CA SER A 450 -18.16 -17.01 41.92
C SER A 450 -17.56 -16.74 40.55
N GLU A 451 -18.36 -16.18 39.64
CA GLU A 451 -17.87 -15.74 38.29
C GLU A 451 -16.77 -14.67 38.42
N THR A 452 -16.88 -13.79 39.42
CA THR A 452 -15.87 -12.73 39.64
C THR A 452 -14.51 -13.32 40.03
N LEU A 453 -14.47 -14.36 40.87
CA LEU A 453 -13.20 -15.02 41.22
C LEU A 453 -12.61 -15.76 40.04
N LEU A 454 -13.44 -16.36 39.20
CA LEU A 454 -13.02 -17.00 37.96
C LEU A 454 -12.39 -15.96 36.99
N GLU A 455 -13.03 -14.82 36.79
CA GLU A 455 -12.52 -13.74 35.97
C GLU A 455 -11.22 -13.14 36.53
N ASN A 456 -11.10 -13.03 37.86
CA ASN A 456 -9.85 -12.60 38.49
C ASN A 456 -8.70 -13.58 38.25
N LEU A 457 -8.96 -14.89 38.29
CA LEU A 457 -7.95 -15.89 37.95
C LEU A 457 -7.49 -15.76 36.48
N ILE A 458 -8.42 -15.56 35.56
CA ILE A 458 -8.08 -15.31 34.13
C ILE A 458 -7.20 -14.05 34.00
N ARG A 459 -7.57 -12.99 34.73
CA ARG A 459 -6.83 -11.73 34.78
C ARG A 459 -5.39 -11.90 35.26
N ASP A 460 -5.22 -12.65 36.35
CA ASP A 460 -3.92 -12.91 36.94
C ASP A 460 -3.05 -13.76 35.98
N GLU A 461 -3.63 -14.78 35.37
CA GLU A 461 -2.95 -15.61 34.36
C GLU A 461 -2.52 -14.78 33.13
N LEU A 462 -3.38 -13.89 32.62
CA LEU A 462 -3.05 -13.01 31.49
C LEU A 462 -1.93 -12.03 31.86
N LYS A 463 -1.93 -11.46 33.06
CA LYS A 463 -0.86 -10.59 33.55
C LYS A 463 0.47 -11.33 33.71
N GLU A 464 0.42 -12.57 34.22
CA GLU A 464 1.61 -13.43 34.31
C GLU A 464 2.20 -13.68 32.91
N ILE A 465 1.35 -14.04 31.93
CA ILE A 465 1.77 -14.27 30.56
C ILE A 465 2.39 -12.99 29.95
N LYS A 466 1.75 -11.84 30.12
CA LYS A 466 2.27 -10.57 29.64
C LYS A 466 3.66 -10.28 30.22
N SER A 467 3.84 -10.45 31.52
CA SER A 467 5.15 -10.20 32.16
C SER A 467 6.23 -11.19 31.74
N LYS A 468 5.85 -12.41 31.38
CA LYS A 468 6.77 -13.47 30.98
C LYS A 468 7.26 -13.34 29.54
N PHE A 469 6.42 -12.77 28.66
CA PHE A 469 6.68 -12.64 27.23
C PHE A 469 6.57 -11.18 26.76
N ASP A 470 7.10 -10.25 27.53
CA ASP A 470 7.09 -8.82 27.23
C ASP A 470 8.00 -8.51 26.03
N VAL A 471 7.43 -8.57 24.84
CA VAL A 471 8.11 -8.26 23.58
C VAL A 471 7.39 -7.09 22.92
N PRO A 472 8.11 -6.01 22.58
CA PRO A 472 7.49 -4.85 21.94
C PRO A 472 6.97 -5.18 20.53
N ARG A 473 6.04 -4.35 20.05
CA ARG A 473 5.57 -4.38 18.66
C ARG A 473 6.74 -4.16 17.70
N ILE A 474 6.79 -4.94 16.62
CA ILE A 474 7.81 -4.82 15.57
C ILE A 474 7.26 -4.01 14.40
N THR A 475 6.08 -4.38 13.87
CA THR A 475 5.48 -3.73 12.72
C THR A 475 4.97 -2.33 13.07
N GLN A 476 5.40 -1.33 12.31
CA GLN A 476 4.92 0.05 12.43
C GLN A 476 3.57 0.21 11.72
N ILE A 477 2.73 1.12 12.19
CA ILE A 477 1.45 1.44 11.54
C ILE A 477 1.46 2.94 11.27
N GLU A 478 1.38 3.30 9.99
CA GLU A 478 1.29 4.67 9.52
C GLU A 478 -0.12 4.95 9.00
N ASP A 479 -0.57 6.18 9.15
CA ASP A 479 -1.82 6.61 8.56
C ASP A 479 -1.67 6.65 7.04
N ASP A 480 -2.75 6.33 6.34
CA ASP A 480 -2.78 6.40 4.88
C ASP A 480 -2.83 7.87 4.46
N TYR A 481 -1.68 8.39 4.11
CA TYR A 481 -1.56 9.67 3.45
C TYR A 481 -1.67 9.46 1.92
N ASP A 482 -2.62 8.63 1.47
CA ASP A 482 -2.89 8.45 0.03
C ASP A 482 -3.28 9.76 -0.68
N ASP A 483 -3.35 10.89 0.05
CA ASP A 483 -3.54 12.23 -0.47
C ASP A 483 -2.28 13.11 -0.41
N ILE A 484 -1.14 12.66 0.12
CA ILE A 484 0.13 13.34 -0.16
C ILE A 484 0.64 12.79 -1.48
N ASP A 485 0.17 13.40 -2.55
CA ASP A 485 0.78 13.22 -3.86
C ASP A 485 2.26 13.62 -3.75
N ILE A 486 3.17 12.92 -4.45
CA ILE A 486 4.58 13.34 -4.57
C ILE A 486 4.66 14.82 -4.97
N GLU A 487 3.63 15.31 -5.60
CA GLU A 487 3.38 16.68 -5.97
C GLU A 487 3.41 17.65 -4.77
N ASP A 488 2.86 17.24 -3.61
CA ASP A 488 2.84 18.07 -2.39
C ASP A 488 4.22 18.19 -1.71
N LEU A 489 5.14 17.30 -2.05
CA LEU A 489 6.53 17.33 -1.56
C LEU A 489 7.46 18.14 -2.45
N ILE A 490 7.00 18.54 -3.64
CA ILE A 490 7.80 19.29 -4.62
C ILE A 490 7.33 20.75 -4.62
N PRO A 491 8.22 21.73 -4.47
CA PRO A 491 7.84 23.13 -4.55
C PRO A 491 7.19 23.46 -5.89
N ASN A 492 6.04 24.16 -5.84
CA ASN A 492 5.39 24.61 -7.07
C ASN A 492 6.08 25.89 -7.58
N GLU A 493 6.99 25.73 -8.54
CA GLU A 493 7.79 26.81 -9.12
C GLU A 493 7.51 26.98 -10.62
N ASN A 494 7.66 28.21 -11.09
CA ASN A 494 7.57 28.50 -12.52
C ASN A 494 8.82 28.01 -13.25
N MET A 495 8.63 27.12 -14.22
CA MET A 495 9.67 26.52 -15.04
C MET A 495 9.55 26.95 -16.49
N VAL A 496 10.68 27.09 -17.15
CA VAL A 496 10.77 27.15 -18.62
C VAL A 496 11.11 25.75 -19.11
N VAL A 497 10.21 25.15 -19.84
CA VAL A 497 10.39 23.84 -20.47
C VAL A 497 10.81 24.06 -21.91
N THR A 498 11.90 23.43 -22.34
CA THR A 498 12.41 23.51 -23.71
C THR A 498 12.45 22.13 -24.32
N ILE A 499 12.06 22.05 -25.59
CA ILE A 499 12.18 20.84 -26.41
C ILE A 499 12.92 21.14 -27.71
N THR A 500 13.79 20.23 -28.09
CA THR A 500 14.54 20.33 -29.34
C THR A 500 13.88 19.51 -30.45
N HIS A 501 14.25 19.79 -31.71
CA HIS A 501 13.76 19.06 -32.89
C HIS A 501 14.01 17.54 -32.82
N ARG A 502 15.09 17.14 -32.18
CA ARG A 502 15.38 15.71 -31.91
C ARG A 502 14.67 15.14 -30.71
N GLY A 503 13.77 15.91 -30.04
CA GLY A 503 12.99 15.49 -28.94
C GLY A 503 13.73 15.43 -27.58
N TYR A 504 14.77 16.24 -27.37
CA TYR A 504 15.38 16.42 -26.06
C TYR A 504 14.61 17.47 -25.27
N ILE A 505 14.19 17.12 -24.05
CA ILE A 505 13.41 17.97 -23.17
C ILE A 505 14.14 18.23 -21.85
N LYS A 506 14.01 19.45 -21.33
CA LYS A 506 14.47 19.83 -19.99
C LYS A 506 13.57 20.91 -19.41
N ARG A 507 13.64 21.07 -18.09
CA ARG A 507 13.06 22.21 -17.38
C ARG A 507 14.16 23.04 -16.72
N VAL A 508 13.95 24.34 -16.67
CA VAL A 508 14.87 25.29 -16.04
C VAL A 508 14.03 26.29 -15.25
N PRO A 509 14.35 26.63 -14.00
CA PRO A 509 13.63 27.66 -13.26
C PRO A 509 13.60 28.98 -14.03
N SER A 510 12.45 29.63 -14.13
CA SER A 510 12.27 30.87 -14.89
C SER A 510 13.18 32.00 -14.41
N LYS A 511 13.53 31.99 -13.12
CA LYS A 511 14.48 32.92 -12.46
C LYS A 511 15.89 32.93 -13.06
N GLN A 512 16.29 31.89 -13.78
CA GLN A 512 17.61 31.84 -14.44
C GLN A 512 17.71 32.68 -15.72
N TYR A 513 16.61 33.27 -16.19
CA TYR A 513 16.54 34.10 -17.37
C TYR A 513 16.36 35.58 -16.98
N GLU A 514 17.46 36.36 -17.03
CA GLU A 514 17.45 37.80 -16.72
C GLU A 514 16.67 38.63 -17.74
N LYS A 515 16.00 39.67 -17.28
CA LYS A 515 15.22 40.60 -18.07
C LYS A 515 16.13 41.48 -18.95
N GLN A 516 15.79 41.63 -20.22
CA GLN A 516 16.52 42.50 -21.14
C GLN A 516 15.60 43.60 -21.69
N LYS A 517 16.18 44.79 -22.01
CA LYS A 517 15.46 45.87 -22.69
C LYS A 517 15.14 45.46 -24.10
N ARG A 518 14.10 46.06 -24.69
CA ARG A 518 13.73 45.92 -26.12
C ARG A 518 14.96 46.10 -27.00
N GLY A 519 15.17 45.20 -28.00
CA GLY A 519 16.33 45.18 -28.86
C GLY A 519 17.61 44.53 -28.28
N GLY A 520 17.50 43.81 -27.15
CA GLY A 520 18.63 43.05 -26.59
C GLY A 520 19.00 41.85 -27.46
N LYS A 521 20.28 41.42 -27.36
CA LYS A 521 20.87 40.33 -28.22
C LYS A 521 20.61 38.90 -27.69
N GLY A 522 20.01 38.75 -26.50
CA GLY A 522 19.71 37.44 -25.89
C GLY A 522 20.91 36.72 -25.28
N LYS A 523 20.58 35.70 -24.43
CA LYS A 523 21.57 34.77 -23.86
C LYS A 523 21.35 33.37 -24.44
N LEU A 524 22.40 32.58 -24.55
CA LEU A 524 22.32 31.20 -25.02
C LEU A 524 21.45 30.36 -24.04
N ALA A 525 20.37 29.79 -24.52
CA ALA A 525 19.41 29.05 -23.71
C ALA A 525 19.72 27.55 -23.62
N VAL A 526 20.35 26.97 -24.63
CA VAL A 526 20.64 25.54 -24.73
C VAL A 526 21.90 25.33 -25.56
N THR A 527 22.73 24.39 -25.15
CA THR A 527 23.73 23.78 -26.02
C THR A 527 23.10 22.55 -26.65
N THR A 528 22.85 22.61 -27.95
CA THR A 528 22.29 21.48 -28.71
C THR A 528 23.39 20.54 -29.22
N TYR A 529 23.02 19.37 -29.68
CA TYR A 529 23.91 18.51 -30.47
C TYR A 529 24.11 19.13 -31.87
N ASP A 530 25.19 18.74 -32.56
CA ASP A 530 25.36 19.12 -33.94
C ASP A 530 24.14 18.70 -34.76
N ASP A 531 23.56 19.60 -35.54
CA ASP A 531 22.33 19.42 -36.33
C ASP A 531 21.01 19.33 -35.50
N ASP A 532 20.96 19.80 -34.24
CA ASP A 532 19.74 19.94 -33.47
C ASP A 532 19.45 21.42 -33.15
N PHE A 533 18.20 21.80 -33.04
CA PHE A 533 17.77 23.15 -32.67
C PHE A 533 16.54 23.12 -31.79
N ILE A 534 16.31 24.18 -31.05
CA ILE A 534 15.10 24.28 -30.19
C ILE A 534 13.89 24.46 -31.11
N GLU A 535 12.96 23.57 -31.06
CA GLU A 535 11.72 23.61 -31.82
C GLU A 535 10.61 24.35 -31.06
N SER A 536 10.50 24.13 -29.76
CA SER A 536 9.46 24.75 -28.93
C SER A 536 9.91 24.96 -27.49
N PHE A 537 9.31 25.96 -26.84
CA PHE A 537 9.41 26.14 -25.40
C PHE A 537 8.13 26.76 -24.87
N PHE A 538 7.88 26.59 -23.59
CA PHE A 538 6.72 27.16 -22.87
C PHE A 538 7.03 27.26 -21.40
N THR A 539 6.22 28.03 -20.69
CA THR A 539 6.27 28.13 -19.23
C THR A 539 5.18 27.26 -18.61
N ALA A 540 5.52 26.55 -17.54
CA ALA A 540 4.59 25.73 -16.79
C ALA A 540 5.04 25.66 -15.33
N ASN A 541 4.12 25.45 -14.42
CA ASN A 541 4.45 25.19 -13.02
C ASN A 541 4.92 23.75 -12.85
N THR A 542 5.70 23.49 -11.81
CA THR A 542 6.24 22.16 -11.51
C THR A 542 5.15 21.10 -11.38
N HIS A 543 3.97 21.45 -10.87
CA HIS A 543 2.82 20.56 -10.66
C HIS A 543 1.94 20.40 -11.90
N ASP A 544 2.11 21.20 -12.94
CA ASP A 544 1.31 21.10 -14.15
C ASP A 544 1.50 19.75 -14.86
N THR A 545 0.46 19.34 -15.58
CA THR A 545 0.50 18.17 -16.44
C THR A 545 0.73 18.65 -17.88
N LEU A 546 1.74 18.08 -18.53
CA LEU A 546 1.98 18.33 -19.96
C LEU A 546 1.27 17.27 -20.78
N MET A 547 0.45 17.72 -21.71
CA MET A 547 -0.16 16.88 -22.73
C MET A 547 0.65 16.98 -24.03
N PHE A 548 1.21 15.86 -24.45
CA PHE A 548 1.99 15.74 -25.68
C PHE A 548 1.09 15.20 -26.79
N VAL A 549 0.84 15.97 -27.81
CA VAL A 549 0.08 15.53 -28.98
C VAL A 549 1.03 15.26 -30.13
N THR A 550 0.87 14.11 -30.77
CA THR A 550 1.79 13.65 -31.82
C THR A 550 1.22 13.86 -33.23
N ASP A 551 2.10 13.72 -34.23
CA ASP A 551 1.75 13.74 -35.65
C ASP A 551 0.67 12.72 -36.02
N ARG A 552 0.58 11.62 -35.28
CA ARG A 552 -0.47 10.59 -35.43
C ARG A 552 -1.77 10.93 -34.73
N GLY A 553 -1.86 12.11 -34.09
CA GLY A 553 -3.02 12.51 -33.27
C GLY A 553 -3.21 11.69 -32.01
N GLN A 554 -2.15 11.12 -31.46
CA GLN A 554 -2.12 10.50 -30.13
C GLN A 554 -1.80 11.56 -29.09
N LEU A 555 -2.26 11.34 -27.86
CA LEU A 555 -2.00 12.20 -26.72
C LEU A 555 -1.43 11.39 -25.59
N TYR A 556 -0.28 11.84 -25.07
CA TYR A 556 0.39 11.34 -23.88
C TYR A 556 0.44 12.45 -22.84
N TRP A 557 0.64 12.11 -21.56
CA TRP A 557 0.82 13.11 -20.53
C TRP A 557 1.97 12.80 -19.58
N LEU A 558 2.57 13.86 -19.05
CA LEU A 558 3.70 13.80 -18.12
C LEU A 558 3.62 14.98 -17.16
N LYS A 559 3.86 14.75 -15.87
CA LYS A 559 3.99 15.84 -14.90
C LYS A 559 5.30 16.61 -15.12
N VAL A 560 5.26 17.93 -14.99
CA VAL A 560 6.44 18.80 -15.21
C VAL A 560 7.59 18.43 -14.27
N TYR A 561 7.31 18.08 -13.01
CA TYR A 561 8.34 17.67 -12.06
C TYR A 561 9.11 16.40 -12.47
N LYS A 562 8.55 15.57 -13.35
CA LYS A 562 9.23 14.36 -13.89
C LYS A 562 10.22 14.68 -15.01
N ILE A 563 10.18 15.89 -15.55
CA ILE A 563 11.16 16.35 -16.53
C ILE A 563 12.45 16.68 -15.79
N PRO A 564 13.62 16.21 -16.25
CA PRO A 564 14.88 16.50 -15.57
C PRO A 564 15.15 18.00 -15.55
N GLU A 565 15.49 18.48 -14.35
CA GLU A 565 15.96 19.86 -14.18
C GLU A 565 17.40 19.96 -14.68
N GLY A 566 17.66 20.95 -15.45
CA GLY A 566 18.97 21.19 -16.03
C GLY A 566 19.43 22.62 -15.89
N SER A 567 20.74 22.84 -15.99
CA SER A 567 21.25 24.19 -16.17
C SER A 567 20.78 24.79 -17.51
N ARG A 568 20.85 26.10 -17.64
CA ARG A 568 20.49 26.80 -18.89
C ARG A 568 21.18 26.22 -20.12
N THR A 569 22.42 25.76 -19.98
CA THR A 569 23.23 25.19 -21.09
C THR A 569 23.18 23.69 -21.24
N ALA A 570 22.48 22.96 -20.34
CA ALA A 570 22.36 21.51 -20.41
C ALA A 570 21.58 21.05 -21.66
N LYS A 571 21.90 19.85 -22.18
CA LYS A 571 21.30 19.31 -23.42
C LYS A 571 19.88 18.71 -23.21
N GLY A 572 19.47 18.41 -21.98
CA GLY A 572 18.21 17.77 -21.71
C GLY A 572 18.23 16.24 -21.84
N LYS A 573 17.08 15.59 -21.72
CA LYS A 573 16.87 14.14 -21.82
C LYS A 573 15.89 13.85 -22.97
N ALA A 574 16.08 12.76 -23.69
CA ALA A 574 15.18 12.39 -24.77
C ALA A 574 13.77 12.08 -24.23
N VAL A 575 12.74 12.67 -24.83
CA VAL A 575 11.32 12.52 -24.41
C VAL A 575 10.87 11.07 -24.50
N VAL A 576 11.39 10.28 -25.45
CA VAL A 576 11.10 8.84 -25.58
C VAL A 576 11.45 8.02 -24.33
N ASN A 577 12.32 8.56 -23.45
CA ASN A 577 12.64 7.95 -22.17
C ASN A 577 11.70 8.37 -21.02
N LEU A 578 10.80 9.32 -21.30
CA LEU A 578 9.86 9.86 -20.31
C LEU A 578 8.41 9.46 -20.61
N ILE A 579 8.07 9.29 -21.89
CA ILE A 579 6.76 8.84 -22.37
C ILE A 579 6.93 7.73 -23.41
N ASN A 580 6.00 6.78 -23.45
CA ASN A 580 6.07 5.62 -24.35
C ASN A 580 5.61 5.96 -25.78
N LEU A 581 6.42 6.75 -26.49
CA LEU A 581 6.15 7.03 -27.90
C LEU A 581 6.34 5.77 -28.76
N GLN A 582 5.50 5.63 -29.78
CA GLN A 582 5.68 4.57 -30.78
C GLN A 582 6.89 4.89 -31.69
N ALA A 583 7.42 3.89 -32.39
CA ALA A 583 8.49 4.09 -33.35
C ALA A 583 8.07 5.10 -34.42
N ASP A 584 8.95 6.07 -34.71
CA ASP A 584 8.77 7.15 -35.70
C ASP A 584 7.60 8.12 -35.39
N GLU A 585 7.10 8.17 -34.19
CA GLU A 585 6.08 9.13 -33.75
C GLU A 585 6.76 10.45 -33.32
N LYS A 586 6.26 11.58 -33.82
CA LYS A 586 6.81 12.93 -33.53
C LYS A 586 5.83 13.72 -32.68
N ILE A 587 6.35 14.47 -31.72
CA ILE A 587 5.56 15.40 -30.90
C ILE A 587 5.35 16.69 -31.72
N MET A 588 4.09 17.07 -31.91
CA MET A 588 3.68 18.25 -32.65
C MET A 588 3.20 19.41 -31.77
N ALA A 589 2.62 19.09 -30.63
CA ALA A 589 2.18 20.11 -29.67
C ALA A 589 2.35 19.62 -28.23
N ILE A 590 2.65 20.56 -27.34
CA ILE A 590 2.74 20.35 -25.90
C ILE A 590 1.89 21.40 -25.20
N ILE A 591 0.96 20.93 -24.38
CA ILE A 591 -0.04 21.78 -23.76
C ILE A 591 0.02 21.56 -22.25
N PRO A 592 0.39 22.59 -21.46
CA PRO A 592 0.32 22.51 -20.02
C PRO A 592 -1.13 22.64 -19.55
N THR A 593 -1.50 21.84 -18.54
CA THR A 593 -2.77 21.94 -17.82
C THR A 593 -2.58 21.71 -16.34
N THR A 594 -3.34 22.43 -15.53
CA THR A 594 -3.36 22.25 -14.07
C THR A 594 -4.31 21.13 -13.65
N ASP A 595 -5.42 20.95 -14.40
CA ASP A 595 -6.51 20.03 -14.10
C ASP A 595 -7.21 19.51 -15.37
N PHE A 596 -8.15 18.59 -15.21
CA PHE A 596 -8.99 18.02 -16.28
C PHE A 596 -10.47 18.31 -16.02
N ASP A 597 -10.78 19.59 -15.72
CA ASP A 597 -12.14 20.07 -15.41
C ASP A 597 -13.11 19.84 -16.59
N GLU A 598 -14.30 19.34 -16.29
CA GLU A 598 -15.41 19.15 -17.25
C GLU A 598 -15.91 20.45 -17.88
N ASN A 599 -15.66 21.58 -17.22
CA ASN A 599 -15.99 22.92 -17.73
C ASN A 599 -14.95 23.48 -18.70
N LYS A 600 -13.89 22.70 -19.00
CA LYS A 600 -12.84 23.07 -19.95
C LYS A 600 -12.91 22.20 -21.20
N SER A 601 -12.59 22.81 -22.34
CA SER A 601 -12.48 22.12 -23.62
C SER A 601 -11.08 22.31 -24.20
N LEU A 602 -10.59 21.33 -24.93
CA LEU A 602 -9.36 21.39 -25.68
C LEU A 602 -9.66 21.63 -27.15
N CYS A 603 -9.18 22.76 -27.70
CA CYS A 603 -9.33 23.12 -29.10
C CYS A 603 -8.04 22.87 -29.85
N PHE A 604 -8.05 21.96 -30.81
CA PHE A 604 -6.93 21.64 -31.69
C PHE A 604 -7.05 22.44 -32.99
N PHE A 605 -5.91 22.94 -33.49
CA PHE A 605 -5.80 23.64 -34.77
C PHE A 605 -4.77 22.95 -35.64
N THR A 606 -5.14 22.67 -36.90
CA THR A 606 -4.24 22.00 -37.84
C THR A 606 -3.71 22.97 -38.87
N LYS A 607 -2.62 22.61 -39.50
CA LYS A 607 -1.92 23.36 -40.56
C LYS A 607 -2.84 23.70 -41.72
N ASN A 608 -3.74 22.79 -42.08
CA ASN A 608 -4.71 22.97 -43.16
C ASN A 608 -5.93 23.81 -42.75
N GLY A 609 -5.90 24.43 -41.57
CA GLY A 609 -6.95 25.34 -41.13
C GLY A 609 -8.19 24.64 -40.58
N ILE A 610 -8.07 23.44 -40.03
CA ILE A 610 -9.13 22.72 -39.28
C ILE A 610 -9.09 23.08 -37.82
N VAL A 611 -10.24 23.15 -37.16
CA VAL A 611 -10.39 23.30 -35.73
C VAL A 611 -11.25 22.19 -35.17
N LYS A 612 -10.85 21.63 -34.03
CA LYS A 612 -11.62 20.62 -33.30
C LYS A 612 -11.71 20.99 -31.83
N ARG A 613 -12.90 20.86 -31.24
CA ARG A 613 -13.15 21.08 -29.81
C ARG A 613 -13.59 19.77 -29.15
N THR A 614 -12.96 19.41 -28.03
CA THR A 614 -13.29 18.20 -27.24
C THR A 614 -13.25 18.56 -25.76
N ASN A 615 -14.13 17.99 -24.96
CA ASN A 615 -14.11 18.19 -23.52
C ASN A 615 -12.80 17.71 -22.91
N LEU A 616 -12.21 18.48 -22.00
CA LEU A 616 -10.91 18.20 -21.41
C LEU A 616 -10.94 16.93 -20.53
N SER A 617 -12.06 16.66 -19.86
CA SER A 617 -12.25 15.47 -19.02
C SER A 617 -12.14 14.15 -19.79
N GLU A 618 -12.38 14.15 -21.10
CA GLU A 618 -12.18 12.97 -21.93
C GLU A 618 -10.72 12.49 -21.99
N TYR A 619 -9.76 13.31 -21.55
CA TYR A 619 -8.33 13.02 -21.52
C TYR A 619 -7.79 12.73 -20.12
N GLN A 620 -8.65 12.65 -19.09
CA GLN A 620 -8.25 12.42 -17.70
C GLN A 620 -7.62 11.05 -17.49
N ASN A 621 -8.15 10.01 -18.12
CA ASN A 621 -7.73 8.62 -17.96
C ASN A 621 -6.83 8.18 -19.12
N ILE A 622 -5.57 8.61 -19.12
CA ILE A 622 -4.62 8.25 -20.17
C ILE A 622 -3.86 7.00 -19.77
N ARG A 623 -3.81 6.03 -20.69
CA ARG A 623 -2.99 4.82 -20.55
C ARG A 623 -1.56 5.08 -20.99
N SER A 624 -0.61 4.28 -20.53
CA SER A 624 0.81 4.40 -20.90
C SER A 624 1.09 4.38 -22.41
N VAL A 625 0.18 3.79 -23.19
CA VAL A 625 0.25 3.74 -24.67
C VAL A 625 -0.36 4.96 -25.38
N GLY A 626 -0.77 5.99 -24.62
CA GLY A 626 -1.46 7.17 -25.16
C GLY A 626 -2.93 6.92 -25.51
N VAL A 627 -3.62 7.98 -25.92
CA VAL A 627 -5.00 7.94 -26.40
C VAL A 627 -5.15 8.75 -27.70
N LYS A 628 -6.04 8.33 -28.60
CA LYS A 628 -6.35 9.07 -29.80
C LYS A 628 -7.02 10.40 -29.45
N ALA A 629 -6.43 11.53 -29.85
CA ALA A 629 -6.91 12.87 -29.53
C ALA A 629 -7.63 13.54 -30.71
N ILE A 630 -7.17 13.34 -31.92
CA ILE A 630 -7.75 13.91 -33.15
C ILE A 630 -7.47 12.97 -34.33
N ASN A 631 -8.37 12.94 -35.31
CA ASN A 631 -8.15 12.26 -36.58
C ASN A 631 -7.66 13.29 -37.61
N LEU A 632 -6.41 13.17 -38.02
CA LEU A 632 -5.77 14.04 -39.00
C LEU A 632 -5.95 13.50 -40.42
N ASP A 633 -6.10 14.39 -41.41
CA ASP A 633 -6.12 14.03 -42.81
C ASP A 633 -4.71 13.68 -43.30
N GLU A 634 -4.60 13.03 -44.47
CA GLU A 634 -3.30 12.83 -45.11
C GLU A 634 -2.63 14.18 -45.40
N ASN A 635 -1.38 14.32 -44.98
CA ASN A 635 -0.57 15.53 -45.09
C ASN A 635 -1.07 16.74 -44.28
N ASP A 636 -1.89 16.56 -43.26
CA ASP A 636 -2.19 17.59 -42.28
C ASP A 636 -1.38 17.35 -40.99
N GLU A 637 -0.99 18.43 -40.34
CA GLU A 637 -0.21 18.43 -39.10
C GLU A 637 -0.91 19.29 -38.08
N LEU A 638 -0.75 18.93 -36.81
CA LEU A 638 -1.23 19.75 -35.70
C LEU A 638 -0.28 20.98 -35.55
N VAL A 639 -0.87 22.17 -35.43
CA VAL A 639 -0.10 23.41 -35.18
C VAL A 639 -0.10 23.80 -33.72
N THR A 640 -1.27 23.81 -33.12
CA THR A 640 -1.42 24.20 -31.72
C THR A 640 -2.70 23.61 -31.14
N ALA A 641 -2.72 23.54 -29.83
CA ALA A 641 -3.94 23.24 -29.10
C ALA A 641 -4.07 24.18 -27.90
N ILE A 642 -5.29 24.56 -27.58
CA ILE A 642 -5.59 25.59 -26.60
C ILE A 642 -6.67 25.06 -25.66
N ILE A 643 -6.47 25.21 -24.34
CA ILE A 643 -7.51 24.96 -23.36
C ILE A 643 -8.40 26.18 -23.26
N VAL A 644 -9.70 25.94 -23.34
CA VAL A 644 -10.73 26.99 -23.28
C VAL A 644 -11.73 26.65 -22.21
N GLN A 645 -12.04 27.59 -21.33
CA GLN A 645 -13.12 27.43 -20.36
C GLN A 645 -14.47 27.60 -21.05
N ARG A 646 -15.41 26.71 -20.79
CA ARG A 646 -16.77 26.79 -21.31
C ARG A 646 -17.45 28.04 -20.77
N ASP A 647 -18.28 28.71 -21.58
CA ASP A 647 -19.10 29.84 -21.13
C ASP A 647 -20.35 29.30 -20.40
N GLU A 648 -20.68 29.86 -19.24
CA GLU A 648 -21.82 29.42 -18.40
C GLU A 648 -23.18 29.53 -19.13
N ASN A 649 -23.27 30.32 -20.20
CA ASN A 649 -24.45 30.55 -21.00
C ASN A 649 -24.40 29.91 -22.40
N GLU A 650 -23.51 28.93 -22.61
CA GLU A 650 -23.50 28.19 -23.86
C GLU A 650 -24.71 27.23 -23.90
N GLU A 651 -25.85 27.73 -24.46
CA GLU A 651 -26.98 26.84 -24.76
C GLU A 651 -26.56 25.77 -25.75
N THR A 652 -26.45 24.54 -25.26
CA THR A 652 -26.18 23.35 -26.06
C THR A 652 -27.42 23.02 -26.90
N GLY A 653 -27.44 23.52 -28.08
CA GLY A 653 -28.42 23.11 -29.07
C GLY A 653 -29.43 24.19 -29.45
N LEU A 654 -29.10 24.91 -30.50
CA LEU A 654 -30.06 25.46 -31.49
C LEU A 654 -29.29 26.23 -32.56
N LEU A 655 -28.54 25.53 -33.43
CA LEU A 655 -28.21 26.00 -34.80
C LEU A 655 -27.64 24.77 -35.54
N ASP A 656 -28.56 23.98 -36.13
CA ASP A 656 -28.18 22.92 -37.06
C ASP A 656 -27.41 23.49 -38.24
N ASP A 657 -26.19 23.12 -38.41
CA ASP A 657 -25.20 23.64 -39.37
C ASP A 657 -25.39 23.10 -40.80
N ASP A 658 -26.40 22.28 -41.07
CA ASP A 658 -26.60 21.66 -42.39
C ASP A 658 -27.48 22.44 -43.37
N SER A 659 -27.98 23.61 -42.97
CA SER A 659 -28.89 24.37 -43.82
C SER A 659 -28.34 25.67 -44.44
N LEU A 660 -27.04 25.99 -44.27
CA LEU A 660 -26.44 27.23 -44.76
C LEU A 660 -25.34 27.01 -45.82
N ASN A 661 -25.68 26.24 -46.84
CA ASN A 661 -24.91 26.19 -48.09
C ASN A 661 -25.65 26.95 -49.18
N ASP A 662 -25.91 28.23 -48.96
CA ASP A 662 -26.32 29.11 -50.09
C ASP A 662 -25.82 30.56 -49.85
N GLU A 663 -25.28 31.14 -50.89
CA GLU A 663 -24.72 32.48 -50.98
C GLU A 663 -25.76 33.59 -50.75
N ASN A 664 -26.02 33.95 -49.44
CA ASN A 664 -26.73 35.21 -49.12
C ASN A 664 -26.04 35.90 -47.94
N THR A 665 -25.19 36.84 -48.23
CA THR A 665 -24.16 37.44 -47.35
C THR A 665 -24.63 38.53 -46.41
N ASN A 666 -25.93 38.90 -46.31
CA ASN A 666 -26.36 40.06 -45.52
C ASN A 666 -27.23 39.72 -44.29
N SER A 667 -27.72 38.49 -44.14
CA SER A 667 -28.48 38.08 -42.95
C SER A 667 -27.62 37.52 -41.84
N ASP A 668 -26.45 36.98 -42.17
CA ASP A 668 -25.57 36.26 -41.22
C ASP A 668 -24.70 37.21 -40.37
N GLU A 669 -24.33 38.39 -40.87
CA GLU A 669 -23.52 39.36 -40.12
C GLU A 669 -24.23 39.90 -38.88
N ASN A 670 -25.52 40.18 -38.94
CA ASN A 670 -26.30 40.67 -37.79
C ASN A 670 -26.56 39.57 -36.71
N LEU A 671 -26.59 38.29 -37.13
CA LEU A 671 -26.79 37.18 -36.21
C LEU A 671 -25.48 36.86 -35.46
N ILE A 672 -24.35 37.01 -36.11
CA ILE A 672 -23.01 36.73 -35.53
C ILE A 672 -22.63 37.80 -34.52
N GLU A 673 -22.98 39.07 -34.74
CA GLU A 673 -22.75 40.19 -33.80
C GLU A 673 -23.55 40.06 -32.50
N SER A 674 -24.64 39.28 -32.49
CA SER A 674 -25.44 39.03 -31.28
C SER A 674 -24.87 37.93 -30.36
N ILE A 675 -23.89 37.10 -30.82
CA ILE A 675 -23.28 36.03 -30.05
C ILE A 675 -22.30 36.65 -29.06
N LYS A 676 -22.67 36.65 -27.79
CA LYS A 676 -21.77 37.00 -26.68
C LYS A 676 -20.98 35.74 -26.24
N GLY A 677 -19.70 35.90 -25.89
CA GLY A 677 -18.87 34.83 -25.37
C GLY A 677 -17.48 34.89 -25.93
N LYS A 678 -16.71 33.84 -25.66
CA LYS A 678 -15.30 33.73 -26.09
C LYS A 678 -15.19 33.56 -27.60
N MET A 679 -14.16 34.19 -28.18
CA MET A 679 -13.86 34.14 -29.59
C MET A 679 -12.55 33.38 -29.85
N LEU A 680 -12.49 32.60 -30.90
CA LEU A 680 -11.28 32.01 -31.42
C LEU A 680 -10.65 32.92 -32.46
N PHE A 681 -9.33 33.11 -32.34
CA PHE A 681 -8.56 33.92 -33.28
C PHE A 681 -7.41 33.10 -33.83
N ALA A 682 -7.39 32.86 -35.11
CA ALA A 682 -6.39 32.06 -35.80
C ALA A 682 -5.66 32.88 -36.87
N VAL A 683 -4.35 32.67 -37.01
CA VAL A 683 -3.50 33.41 -37.94
C VAL A 683 -2.75 32.48 -38.89
N THR A 684 -2.48 33.01 -40.11
CA THR A 684 -1.75 32.27 -41.11
C THR A 684 -0.34 32.82 -41.31
N LYS A 685 0.52 32.01 -41.86
CA LYS A 685 1.91 32.32 -42.16
C LYS A 685 2.06 33.57 -43.03
N LYS A 686 1.13 33.77 -43.97
CA LYS A 686 1.11 34.94 -44.87
C LYS A 686 0.39 36.17 -44.30
N GLY A 687 0.18 36.18 -42.97
CA GLY A 687 -0.27 37.36 -42.22
C GLY A 687 -1.78 37.62 -42.32
N MET A 688 -2.56 36.62 -42.69
CA MET A 688 -4.02 36.67 -42.59
C MET A 688 -4.50 36.19 -41.22
N CYS A 689 -5.70 36.54 -40.81
CA CYS A 689 -6.33 36.06 -39.58
C CYS A 689 -7.86 35.97 -39.68
N ILE A 690 -8.43 35.13 -38.85
CA ILE A 690 -9.87 35.01 -38.70
C ILE A 690 -10.27 35.05 -37.22
N LYS A 691 -11.33 35.82 -36.93
CA LYS A 691 -11.94 35.90 -35.61
C LYS A 691 -13.36 35.37 -35.69
N PHE A 692 -13.72 34.32 -34.92
CA PHE A 692 -15.05 33.73 -34.96
C PHE A 692 -15.45 33.22 -33.56
N PRO A 693 -16.78 33.09 -33.23
CA PRO A 693 -17.24 32.67 -31.93
C PRO A 693 -16.84 31.21 -31.62
N LEU A 694 -16.41 30.95 -30.37
CA LEU A 694 -16.13 29.58 -29.87
C LEU A 694 -17.38 28.69 -29.99
N ALA A 695 -18.57 29.23 -29.75
CA ALA A 695 -19.88 28.55 -29.85
C ALA A 695 -20.13 27.94 -31.25
N LYS A 696 -19.51 28.46 -32.31
CA LYS A 696 -19.59 27.89 -33.68
C LYS A 696 -18.71 26.64 -33.86
N VAL A 697 -17.96 26.22 -32.85
CA VAL A 697 -17.18 24.95 -32.81
C VAL A 697 -17.79 24.02 -31.78
N ARG A 698 -18.69 23.14 -32.22
CA ARG A 698 -19.35 22.17 -31.33
C ARG A 698 -18.33 21.23 -30.69
N GLU A 699 -18.58 20.81 -29.46
CA GLU A 699 -17.80 19.75 -28.83
C GLU A 699 -18.09 18.39 -29.48
N ILE A 700 -17.02 17.70 -29.85
CA ILE A 700 -17.07 16.37 -30.47
C ILE A 700 -16.07 15.42 -29.83
N GLY A 701 -16.38 14.14 -29.85
CA GLY A 701 -15.54 13.10 -29.21
C GLY A 701 -14.13 13.00 -29.78
N ARG A 702 -13.24 12.36 -29.05
CA ARG A 702 -11.78 12.28 -29.31
C ARG A 702 -11.40 11.84 -30.71
N VAL A 703 -12.12 10.92 -31.31
CA VAL A 703 -11.75 10.24 -32.57
C VAL A 703 -12.25 10.98 -33.82
N SER A 704 -12.80 12.19 -33.71
CA SER A 704 -13.33 12.96 -34.84
C SER A 704 -12.27 13.85 -35.50
N ARG A 705 -12.55 14.28 -36.71
CA ARG A 705 -11.65 15.09 -37.55
C ARG A 705 -11.67 16.58 -37.20
N GLY A 706 -12.79 17.17 -36.92
CA GLY A 706 -12.96 18.60 -36.74
C GLY A 706 -13.65 19.30 -37.92
N VAL A 707 -13.67 20.63 -37.91
CA VAL A 707 -14.37 21.47 -38.85
C VAL A 707 -13.44 22.58 -39.37
N THR A 708 -13.73 23.17 -40.54
CA THR A 708 -12.88 24.22 -41.14
C THR A 708 -12.94 25.49 -40.29
N ALA A 709 -11.78 25.99 -39.84
CA ALA A 709 -11.62 27.28 -39.16
C ALA A 709 -11.47 28.45 -40.17
N ILE A 710 -10.52 28.30 -41.13
CA ILE A 710 -10.20 29.32 -42.12
C ILE A 710 -10.02 28.67 -43.48
N LYS A 711 -10.43 29.34 -44.58
CA LYS A 711 -10.12 29.00 -45.96
C LYS A 711 -9.03 29.93 -46.47
N PHE A 712 -7.90 29.34 -46.87
CA PHE A 712 -6.76 30.11 -47.36
C PHE A 712 -7.05 30.79 -48.67
N LYS A 713 -6.53 32.03 -48.84
CA LYS A 713 -6.61 32.78 -50.08
C LYS A 713 -5.59 32.31 -51.11
N GLU A 714 -4.42 31.88 -50.63
CA GLU A 714 -3.30 31.43 -51.42
C GLU A 714 -3.08 29.94 -51.20
N LYS A 715 -2.71 29.21 -52.28
CA LYS A 715 -2.54 27.74 -52.20
C LYS A 715 -1.40 27.28 -51.27
N ASN A 716 -0.46 28.14 -50.91
CA ASN A 716 0.72 27.82 -50.10
C ASN A 716 0.69 28.56 -48.76
N ASP A 717 -0.48 28.95 -48.29
CA ASP A 717 -0.62 29.48 -46.93
C ASP A 717 -0.94 28.34 -45.94
N GLU A 718 -0.57 28.55 -44.72
CA GLU A 718 -0.76 27.57 -43.63
C GLU A 718 -1.08 28.29 -42.32
N LEU A 719 -1.82 27.64 -41.43
CA LEU A 719 -2.09 28.18 -40.11
C LEU A 719 -0.82 28.03 -39.26
N VAL A 720 -0.47 29.08 -38.48
CA VAL A 720 0.75 29.13 -37.68
C VAL A 720 0.49 29.42 -36.19
N GLY A 721 -0.72 29.81 -35.82
CA GLY A 721 -1.07 30.09 -34.44
C GLY A 721 -2.55 30.39 -34.23
N ALA A 722 -2.99 30.22 -33.05
CA ALA A 722 -4.33 30.59 -32.61
C ALA A 722 -4.34 31.01 -31.12
N VAL A 723 -5.30 31.86 -30.73
CA VAL A 723 -5.54 32.31 -29.35
C VAL A 723 -7.02 32.45 -29.11
N VAL A 724 -7.39 32.48 -27.83
CA VAL A 724 -8.75 32.76 -27.37
C VAL A 724 -8.86 34.23 -26.96
N ILE A 725 -9.86 34.90 -27.43
CA ILE A 725 -10.20 36.28 -27.07
C ILE A 725 -11.43 36.25 -26.19
N GLU A 726 -11.37 36.87 -25.03
CA GLU A 726 -12.47 36.94 -24.08
C GLU A 726 -13.33 38.20 -24.28
N ASN A 727 -12.69 39.28 -24.72
CA ASN A 727 -13.38 40.56 -25.01
C ASN A 727 -12.58 41.37 -26.05
N ASP A 728 -13.21 42.38 -26.64
CA ASP A 728 -12.62 43.21 -27.68
C ASP A 728 -11.62 44.26 -27.17
N GLU A 729 -11.48 44.43 -25.85
CA GLU A 729 -10.48 45.32 -25.24
C GLU A 729 -9.12 44.69 -25.12
N GLN A 730 -9.04 43.36 -25.20
CA GLN A 730 -7.78 42.62 -25.18
C GLN A 730 -6.88 43.00 -26.36
N GLU A 731 -5.59 42.93 -26.18
CA GLU A 731 -4.58 43.17 -27.20
C GLU A 731 -3.89 41.88 -27.65
N ILE A 732 -3.71 41.76 -28.95
CA ILE A 732 -3.04 40.66 -29.59
C ILE A 732 -1.66 41.10 -30.00
N LEU A 733 -0.63 40.44 -29.50
CA LEU A 733 0.74 40.58 -29.96
C LEU A 733 0.96 39.63 -31.15
N SER A 734 1.30 40.15 -32.29
CA SER A 734 1.75 39.38 -33.46
C SER A 734 3.24 39.62 -33.72
N ILE A 735 3.98 38.54 -34.03
CA ILE A 735 5.44 38.61 -34.28
C ILE A 735 5.82 37.84 -35.54
N SER A 736 6.76 38.40 -36.26
CA SER A 736 7.27 37.84 -37.52
C SER A 736 8.64 37.14 -37.32
N ALA A 737 9.07 36.34 -38.27
CA ALA A 737 10.34 35.62 -38.27
C ALA A 737 11.55 36.54 -38.05
N LYS A 738 11.50 37.80 -38.50
CA LYS A 738 12.58 38.78 -38.32
C LYS A 738 12.47 39.60 -37.01
N GLY A 739 11.69 39.12 -36.06
CA GLY A 739 11.54 39.74 -34.74
C GLY A 739 10.81 41.07 -34.75
N ILE A 740 10.09 41.39 -35.80
CA ILE A 740 9.24 42.59 -35.90
C ILE A 740 7.86 42.20 -35.42
N GLY A 741 7.30 42.97 -34.52
CA GLY A 741 5.99 42.68 -33.89
C GLY A 741 5.22 43.93 -33.53
N LYS A 742 3.97 43.74 -33.17
CA LYS A 742 3.08 44.80 -32.75
C LYS A 742 1.97 44.31 -31.85
N ARG A 743 1.45 45.18 -31.00
CA ARG A 743 0.22 44.98 -30.26
C ARG A 743 -0.94 45.60 -31.04
N THR A 744 -2.05 44.89 -31.20
CA THR A 744 -3.24 45.38 -31.88
C THR A 744 -4.44 45.02 -31.04
N ASN A 745 -5.38 45.97 -30.89
CA ASN A 745 -6.63 45.75 -30.14
C ASN A 745 -7.49 44.69 -30.85
N ALA A 746 -8.05 43.74 -30.11
CA ALA A 746 -8.88 42.66 -30.64
C ALA A 746 -10.15 43.16 -31.37
N GLY A 747 -10.65 44.33 -30.99
CA GLY A 747 -11.78 44.98 -31.64
C GLY A 747 -11.49 45.48 -33.09
N GLU A 748 -10.19 45.65 -33.46
CA GLU A 748 -9.86 46.02 -34.87
C GLU A 748 -10.08 44.85 -35.84
N TYR A 749 -10.20 43.62 -35.37
CA TYR A 749 -10.49 42.45 -36.19
C TYR A 749 -11.99 42.16 -36.18
N ARG A 750 -12.64 42.35 -37.35
CA ARG A 750 -14.06 42.08 -37.45
C ARG A 750 -14.39 40.62 -37.17
N LEU A 751 -15.47 40.40 -36.56
CA LEU A 751 -16.06 39.09 -36.31
C LEU A 751 -16.51 38.46 -37.62
N GLN A 752 -16.28 37.18 -37.86
CA GLN A 752 -16.62 36.45 -39.07
C GLN A 752 -17.22 35.08 -38.75
N SER A 753 -17.88 34.48 -39.72
CA SER A 753 -18.25 33.08 -39.64
C SER A 753 -17.03 32.18 -39.78
N ARG A 754 -17.04 31.05 -39.08
CA ARG A 754 -16.07 29.98 -39.25
C ARG A 754 -15.96 29.58 -40.73
N GLY A 755 -14.72 29.28 -41.21
CA GLY A 755 -14.49 28.90 -42.59
C GLY A 755 -14.42 30.08 -43.56
N GLY A 756 -14.42 31.36 -43.12
CA GLY A 756 -14.19 32.53 -43.90
C GLY A 756 -12.75 32.64 -44.46
N LYS A 757 -12.54 33.61 -45.37
CA LYS A 757 -11.20 33.89 -45.99
C LYS A 757 -10.29 34.80 -45.13
N GLY A 758 -10.78 35.25 -43.97
CA GLY A 758 -10.06 36.09 -43.02
C GLY A 758 -9.77 37.53 -43.51
N VAL A 759 -9.10 38.28 -42.64
CA VAL A 759 -8.62 39.67 -42.89
C VAL A 759 -7.12 39.74 -42.63
N ILE A 760 -6.49 40.87 -43.05
CA ILE A 760 -5.06 41.08 -42.81
C ILE A 760 -4.81 41.24 -41.28
N CYS A 761 -3.94 40.44 -40.72
CA CYS A 761 -3.41 40.53 -39.34
C CYS A 761 -2.21 41.48 -39.31
N MET A 762 -1.23 41.21 -40.16
CA MET A 762 0.03 41.96 -40.25
C MET A 762 0.43 42.17 -41.72
N LYS A 763 0.84 43.40 -42.09
CA LYS A 763 1.35 43.67 -43.38
C LYS A 763 2.79 43.13 -43.46
N LEU A 764 2.97 42.07 -44.23
CA LEU A 764 4.27 41.45 -44.42
C LEU A 764 5.06 42.16 -45.52
N THR A 765 6.37 42.24 -45.35
CA THR A 765 7.33 42.86 -46.27
C THR A 765 8.61 42.00 -46.26
N ASP A 766 9.54 42.29 -47.15
CA ASP A 766 10.85 41.59 -47.16
C ASP A 766 11.60 41.72 -45.82
N LYS A 767 11.30 42.76 -45.02
CA LYS A 767 11.92 42.99 -43.71
C LYS A 767 11.26 42.15 -42.59
N THR A 768 10.02 41.78 -42.76
CA THR A 768 9.28 40.98 -41.77
C THR A 768 9.31 39.50 -42.10
N LYS A 769 9.39 39.13 -43.36
CA LYS A 769 9.19 37.78 -43.89
C LYS A 769 7.79 37.24 -43.47
N GLU A 770 7.71 36.13 -42.85
CA GLU A 770 6.51 35.38 -42.47
C GLU A 770 6.04 35.69 -41.03
N LEU A 771 4.76 35.54 -40.76
CA LEU A 771 4.20 35.58 -39.42
C LEU A 771 4.49 34.22 -38.75
N ILE A 772 4.98 34.26 -37.51
CA ILE A 772 5.34 33.03 -36.74
C ILE A 772 4.24 32.63 -35.78
N SER A 773 3.76 33.58 -35.00
CA SER A 773 2.74 33.26 -33.97
C SER A 773 2.07 34.51 -33.41
N VAL A 774 1.07 34.31 -32.61
CA VAL A 774 0.32 35.34 -31.86
C VAL A 774 0.14 34.92 -30.41
N VAL A 775 0.10 35.92 -29.52
CA VAL A 775 -0.25 35.72 -28.09
C VAL A 775 -1.14 36.85 -27.62
N ILE A 776 -2.02 36.58 -26.65
CA ILE A 776 -2.78 37.61 -25.95
C ILE A 776 -1.81 38.36 -25.02
N VAL A 777 -1.83 39.67 -25.08
CA VAL A 777 -1.04 40.55 -24.20
C VAL A 777 -1.60 40.48 -22.79
N ASP A 778 -0.70 40.25 -21.83
CA ASP A 778 -0.99 40.30 -20.43
C ASP A 778 0.05 41.20 -19.75
N GLU A 779 -0.36 42.24 -19.10
CA GLU A 779 0.54 43.22 -18.50
C GLU A 779 1.31 42.65 -17.28
N SER A 780 0.83 41.58 -16.68
CA SER A 780 1.51 40.81 -15.61
C SER A 780 2.60 39.87 -16.12
N MET A 781 2.72 39.76 -17.45
CA MET A 781 3.62 38.82 -18.12
C MET A 781 4.69 39.53 -18.96
N ASP A 782 5.81 38.85 -19.15
CA ASP A 782 6.83 39.19 -20.13
C ASP A 782 6.72 38.27 -21.35
N LEU A 783 7.21 38.74 -22.49
CA LEU A 783 7.38 37.95 -23.70
C LEU A 783 8.74 37.26 -23.68
N MET A 784 8.74 35.95 -23.87
CA MET A 784 9.94 35.21 -24.23
C MET A 784 9.91 34.87 -25.72
N ALA A 785 11.01 35.18 -26.44
CA ALA A 785 11.18 34.85 -27.83
C ALA A 785 12.42 33.99 -28.02
N LEU A 786 12.28 32.94 -28.83
CA LEU A 786 13.32 31.99 -29.14
C LEU A 786 13.75 32.16 -30.60
N THR A 787 15.07 32.15 -30.85
CA THR A 787 15.64 32.19 -32.21
C THR A 787 16.13 30.83 -32.67
N SER A 788 16.27 30.65 -33.99
CA SER A 788 16.73 29.39 -34.57
C SER A 788 18.14 28.99 -34.12
N SER A 789 18.99 29.95 -33.73
CA SER A 789 20.30 29.67 -33.14
C SER A 789 20.25 29.29 -31.64
N GLY A 790 19.08 29.17 -31.06
CA GLY A 790 18.89 28.81 -29.64
C GLY A 790 19.07 29.97 -28.65
N LYS A 791 19.05 31.22 -29.13
CA LYS A 791 19.07 32.38 -28.24
C LYS A 791 17.66 32.65 -27.72
N MET A 792 17.53 32.88 -26.42
CA MET A 792 16.28 33.24 -25.77
C MET A 792 16.34 34.70 -25.30
N ILE A 793 15.29 35.44 -25.56
CA ILE A 793 15.20 36.88 -25.26
C ILE A 793 13.91 37.12 -24.50
N ARG A 794 14.01 37.73 -23.31
CA ARG A 794 12.87 38.14 -22.48
C ARG A 794 12.62 39.65 -22.66
N VAL A 795 11.42 40.03 -23.02
CA VAL A 795 11.02 41.41 -23.30
C VAL A 795 9.75 41.76 -22.54
N ASP A 796 9.73 42.94 -21.94
CA ASP A 796 8.49 43.44 -21.31
C ASP A 796 7.45 43.74 -22.39
N MET A 797 6.28 43.06 -22.27
CA MET A 797 5.19 43.23 -23.24
C MET A 797 4.69 44.69 -23.33
N GLN A 798 4.71 45.42 -22.23
CA GLN A 798 4.30 46.85 -22.19
C GLN A 798 5.20 47.75 -23.07
N SER A 799 6.46 47.40 -23.24
CA SER A 799 7.40 48.13 -24.06
C SER A 799 7.13 48.06 -25.55
N ILE A 800 6.25 47.12 -25.98
CA ILE A 800 5.98 46.91 -27.43
C ILE A 800 4.89 47.87 -27.88
N ARG A 801 5.14 48.56 -29.02
CA ARG A 801 4.22 49.58 -29.52
C ARG A 801 2.88 49.03 -29.99
N LYS A 802 1.78 49.73 -29.63
CA LYS A 802 0.45 49.51 -30.20
C LYS A 802 0.37 50.08 -31.63
N ALA A 803 -0.20 49.28 -32.53
CA ALA A 803 -0.34 49.67 -33.94
C ALA A 803 -1.52 48.93 -34.60
N GLY A 804 -2.13 49.58 -35.58
CA GLY A 804 -3.28 49.04 -36.29
C GLY A 804 -2.94 47.75 -37.10
N ARG A 805 -3.99 46.97 -37.40
CA ARG A 805 -3.86 45.62 -38.03
C ARG A 805 -3.12 45.63 -39.39
N ASN A 806 -3.23 46.69 -40.17
CA ASN A 806 -2.61 46.82 -41.52
C ASN A 806 -1.18 47.35 -41.51
N THR A 807 -0.49 47.36 -40.37
CA THR A 807 0.92 47.82 -40.24
C THR A 807 1.88 46.66 -40.10
N SER A 808 3.15 46.90 -40.36
CA SER A 808 4.23 45.89 -40.25
C SER A 808 4.81 45.78 -38.83
N GLY A 809 4.53 46.72 -37.91
CA GLY A 809 5.04 46.69 -36.53
C GLY A 809 6.40 47.37 -36.34
N VAL A 810 7.07 47.06 -35.24
CA VAL A 810 8.38 47.59 -34.81
C VAL A 810 9.31 46.43 -34.41
N ILE A 811 10.61 46.67 -34.32
CA ILE A 811 11.54 45.66 -33.80
C ILE A 811 11.24 45.38 -32.32
N VAL A 812 10.84 44.20 -32.04
CA VAL A 812 10.61 43.65 -30.68
C VAL A 812 11.88 42.93 -30.23
N VAL A 813 12.41 42.09 -31.09
CA VAL A 813 13.61 41.27 -30.86
C VAL A 813 14.61 41.55 -32.00
N ASN A 814 15.86 41.85 -31.62
CA ASN A 814 16.91 42.03 -32.61
C ASN A 814 17.55 40.67 -32.89
N VAL A 815 17.28 40.12 -34.07
CA VAL A 815 17.73 38.77 -34.45
C VAL A 815 18.94 38.79 -35.41
N GLU A 816 19.39 40.01 -35.88
CA GLU A 816 20.48 40.14 -36.84
C GLU A 816 20.30 39.21 -38.07
N ASN A 817 21.14 38.13 -38.15
CA ASN A 817 21.07 37.10 -39.20
C ASN A 817 20.27 35.86 -38.80
N ASP A 818 19.59 35.87 -37.65
CA ASP A 818 18.79 34.78 -37.12
C ASP A 818 17.31 34.98 -37.41
N GLU A 819 16.47 34.05 -36.97
CA GLU A 819 15.01 34.12 -37.11
C GLU A 819 14.32 33.70 -35.79
N VAL A 820 13.22 34.35 -35.43
CA VAL A 820 12.36 33.93 -34.33
C VAL A 820 11.61 32.69 -34.78
N VAL A 821 11.67 31.63 -33.99
CA VAL A 821 10.97 30.35 -34.26
C VAL A 821 9.80 30.11 -33.34
N SER A 822 9.82 30.65 -32.12
CA SER A 822 8.74 30.47 -31.15
C SER A 822 8.65 31.63 -30.16
N ILE A 823 7.47 31.87 -29.59
CA ILE A 823 7.21 32.82 -28.51
C ILE A 823 6.36 32.23 -27.42
N ALA A 824 6.60 32.65 -26.17
CA ALA A 824 5.79 32.25 -25.01
C ALA A 824 5.63 33.43 -24.03
N LYS A 825 4.62 33.34 -23.16
CA LYS A 825 4.44 34.24 -22.02
C LYS A 825 5.21 33.72 -20.81
N CYS A 826 5.78 34.62 -20.01
CA CYS A 826 6.45 34.31 -18.76
C CYS A 826 6.01 35.29 -17.66
N PRO A 827 5.69 34.84 -16.44
CA PRO A 827 5.34 35.75 -15.35
C PRO A 827 6.42 36.79 -15.09
N LYS A 828 6.02 38.02 -14.76
CA LYS A 828 6.94 39.02 -14.24
C LYS A 828 7.40 38.57 -12.85
N GLU A 829 8.71 38.63 -12.60
CA GLU A 829 9.25 38.48 -11.26
C GLU A 829 8.87 39.72 -10.46
N GLU A 830 8.30 39.53 -9.29
CA GLU A 830 8.23 40.57 -8.27
C GLU A 830 9.68 40.86 -7.82
N LEU A 831 10.09 42.11 -7.92
CA LEU A 831 11.33 42.59 -7.32
C LEU A 831 11.14 42.41 -5.80
N GLU A 832 11.74 41.39 -5.22
CA GLU A 832 12.07 41.45 -3.81
C GLU A 832 12.95 42.69 -3.64
N ASP A 833 12.47 43.73 -2.94
CA ASP A 833 13.25 44.88 -2.55
C ASP A 833 14.49 44.32 -1.88
N GLU A 834 15.66 44.55 -2.48
CA GLU A 834 16.93 44.39 -1.85
C GLU A 834 16.88 45.29 -0.62
N ILE A 835 16.60 44.71 0.57
CA ILE A 835 16.90 45.29 1.83
C ILE A 835 18.42 45.41 1.83
N SER A 836 18.88 46.58 1.52
CA SER A 836 20.29 46.99 1.61
C SER A 836 20.81 46.64 3.01
N ASP A 837 21.64 45.59 3.08
CA ASP A 837 22.56 45.34 4.22
C ASP A 837 23.65 46.39 4.24
N GLU A 838 23.27 47.68 4.34
CA GLU A 838 24.14 48.75 4.82
C GLU A 838 23.64 49.19 6.19
N ASN A 839 23.96 48.40 7.22
CA ASN A 839 24.16 48.91 8.60
C ASN A 839 24.25 47.70 9.58
N LEU A 840 25.38 47.04 9.57
CA LEU A 840 25.83 46.22 10.72
C LEU A 840 27.36 46.13 10.75
N ASP A 841 27.97 47.28 10.73
CA ASP A 841 29.30 47.47 11.32
C ASP A 841 29.17 48.61 12.29
N LEU A 842 29.01 48.29 13.57
CA LEU A 842 29.53 49.07 14.73
C LEU A 842 29.01 48.42 16.04
N ASN A 843 30.03 47.87 16.74
CA ASN A 843 30.08 47.64 18.19
C ASN A 843 29.81 46.22 18.73
N LEU A 844 30.99 45.72 19.15
CA LEU A 844 31.37 44.77 20.19
C LEU A 844 31.48 43.32 19.78
#